data_cf2ee89166fe4ae14f7ed4a79bafd508
#
_entry.id   cf2ee89166fe4ae14f7ed4a79bafd508
#
_cell.length_a   1.000
_cell.length_b   1.000
_cell.length_c   1.000
_cell.angle_alpha   90.00
_cell.angle_beta   90.00
_cell.angle_gamma   90.00
#
_symmetry.space_group_name_H-M   'P 1'
#
loop_
_entity.id
_entity.type
_entity.pdbx_description
1 polymer ?
#
loop_
_entity_poly.entity_id
_entity_poly.type
_entity_poly.pdbx_seq_one_letter_code
_entity_poly.pdbx_strand_id
1 'polypeptide(L)'
;MEGLAESAPLIGRTGLVKDVARSLLDDSRSGALIVGAAGTGKTAVFKAVLRELRPRGTVIRLVATRTLAAVPFGALAPYLSELPDSELDSYAAVLRAMSDRLRAEAVRPLFVIDDAHCLDRGTTELLARAVAVGAADILATSRPGPSIPEQFLTLWDDGLLTKFELAPLSRPGVHELCEQVLRAEVSPWVSAVFADVAEGNPLMLMSLIEHARTSGALVLRHGVWFLRANPDLAGVPAADVVDQQLRSMTREERTVAAIVALAGPLSLGQILRFSSPRAVDALEAAGIITVSRGHDRTVRPASPLLGEIIRRRAPAGQSATLRASLLALPSAGAVRPEAFLNQLRWSLDCGAQVPPGQLLQAAAAANTDLEPAAAIQAARAVRDARFLPEARIHLAYAHYLLGLHQEAIGYLEAAWPWRYGRTFYLAARLAARLPAGMNVPVQGGEADTAPGNGPEPVSPEPTSNESSWSQSPAAGVAAGILHRRWDGPSSDVEADLQDLIEAAAALPDIRLPALSLLAELRAAQGRLTAGLRLDREAWTGGRTGGLTMPLAREELLARHCLSLIRAGEWAELAGVLDGYAAEHPARLLYSGGMLHGMRGFALLRQGRILESLAELILGVEELTIADPLEFLPFAHAAAGYAAVLAGRPGEAQDQAKGFRAAAYRGPQSLQLLCEAYCITVERLTGLIGLTDRQGDLGTLADQAQRQGLRGVETDIRRLVLRNGDIGSAPALASSSSAVEGLEARLLEAYARAVSAADAPALIAISDEAAAAGQGLLAFEAAQQAAACLEHSPDRWRLTAVQRRLHHLMVDAGISGQAEIVHSEQGPVLTAREAEILELVAAGSTNAEVAAALSLSPRTVEGHLGRIFAKLGVSRRAELLEAKRESRHPLVVPEESPELG
;
A
#
# COMPACT_ATOMS: atom_id res chain seq x y z
N MET A 1 -13.11 -1.16 -29.12
CA MET A 1 -12.79 -2.25 -28.19
C MET A 1 -12.07 -3.45 -28.83
N GLU A 2 -12.28 -3.78 -30.10
CA GLU A 2 -11.54 -4.86 -30.76
C GLU A 2 -10.03 -4.62 -30.89
N GLY A 3 -9.57 -3.39 -31.03
CA GLY A 3 -8.13 -3.07 -31.14
C GLY A 3 -7.31 -3.15 -29.84
N LEU A 4 -7.94 -3.07 -28.68
CA LEU A 4 -7.26 -3.19 -27.36
C LEU A 4 -7.13 -4.66 -26.91
N ALA A 5 -8.00 -5.54 -27.38
CA ALA A 5 -7.98 -6.96 -27.03
C ALA A 5 -6.88 -7.77 -27.75
N GLU A 6 -6.32 -7.25 -28.85
CA GLU A 6 -5.28 -7.95 -29.62
C GLU A 6 -3.86 -7.79 -29.04
N SER A 7 -3.62 -6.84 -28.17
CA SER A 7 -2.29 -6.55 -27.58
C SER A 7 -2.23 -6.60 -26.06
N ALA A 8 -3.23 -7.18 -25.39
CA ALA A 8 -3.20 -7.28 -23.91
C ALA A 8 -1.97 -8.10 -23.45
N PRO A 9 -1.12 -7.53 -22.63
CA PRO A 9 0.11 -8.19 -22.17
C PRO A 9 -0.22 -9.42 -21.32
N LEU A 10 0.56 -10.48 -21.50
CA LEU A 10 0.43 -11.73 -20.75
C LEU A 10 1.19 -11.65 -19.42
N ILE A 11 0.67 -10.86 -18.50
CA ILE A 11 1.30 -10.62 -17.21
C ILE A 11 1.24 -11.86 -16.32
N GLY A 12 2.39 -12.25 -15.78
CA GLY A 12 2.51 -13.36 -14.83
C GLY A 12 2.12 -14.74 -15.41
N ARG A 13 1.94 -14.86 -16.74
CA ARG A 13 1.45 -16.10 -17.38
C ARG A 13 2.51 -16.81 -18.24
N THR A 14 3.69 -16.25 -18.37
CA THR A 14 4.76 -16.80 -19.22
C THR A 14 5.16 -18.22 -18.81
N GLY A 15 5.20 -18.52 -17.50
CA GLY A 15 5.44 -19.87 -17.00
C GLY A 15 4.34 -20.83 -17.41
N LEU A 16 3.09 -20.46 -17.20
CA LEU A 16 1.93 -21.28 -17.57
C LEU A 16 1.90 -21.57 -19.09
N VAL A 17 2.16 -20.58 -19.93
CA VAL A 17 2.21 -20.76 -21.40
C VAL A 17 3.27 -21.81 -21.78
N LYS A 18 4.46 -21.74 -21.18
CA LYS A 18 5.53 -22.73 -21.40
C LYS A 18 5.15 -24.12 -20.88
N ASP A 19 4.50 -24.22 -19.74
CA ASP A 19 4.09 -25.49 -19.16
C ASP A 19 3.00 -26.17 -19.98
N VAL A 20 2.00 -25.38 -20.46
CA VAL A 20 0.97 -25.88 -21.38
C VAL A 20 1.60 -26.32 -22.71
N ALA A 21 2.51 -25.53 -23.28
CA ALA A 21 3.21 -25.88 -24.51
C ALA A 21 4.05 -27.15 -24.34
N ARG A 22 4.74 -27.30 -23.22
CA ARG A 22 5.52 -28.49 -22.88
C ARG A 22 4.64 -29.73 -22.74
N SER A 23 3.47 -29.60 -22.11
CA SER A 23 2.51 -30.71 -21.98
C SER A 23 1.98 -31.20 -23.30
N LEU A 24 1.84 -30.33 -24.29
CA LEU A 24 1.40 -30.69 -25.66
C LEU A 24 2.53 -31.27 -26.53
N LEU A 25 3.77 -31.16 -26.11
CA LEU A 25 4.95 -31.74 -26.77
C LEU A 25 5.34 -33.09 -26.16
N ASP A 26 4.72 -33.49 -25.05
CA ASP A 26 4.95 -34.76 -24.37
C ASP A 26 4.14 -35.86 -25.05
N ASP A 27 4.82 -36.81 -25.72
CA ASP A 27 4.21 -37.90 -26.46
C ASP A 27 3.37 -38.86 -25.58
N SER A 28 3.51 -38.80 -24.26
CA SER A 28 2.71 -39.57 -23.30
C SER A 28 1.33 -38.98 -23.04
N ARG A 29 1.10 -37.74 -23.48
CA ARG A 29 -0.14 -37.00 -23.26
C ARG A 29 -0.72 -36.52 -24.59
N SER A 30 -2.02 -36.48 -24.67
CA SER A 30 -2.71 -36.13 -25.92
C SER A 30 -3.42 -34.77 -25.83
N GLY A 31 -3.09 -33.94 -24.84
CA GLY A 31 -3.66 -32.60 -24.80
C GLY A 31 -3.59 -31.84 -23.48
N ALA A 32 -4.07 -30.58 -23.58
CA ALA A 32 -4.16 -29.67 -22.46
C ALA A 32 -5.53 -29.00 -22.37
N LEU A 33 -6.06 -28.89 -21.16
CA LEU A 33 -7.31 -28.21 -20.83
C LEU A 33 -7.03 -27.04 -19.90
N ILE A 34 -7.23 -25.80 -20.39
CA ILE A 34 -7.07 -24.57 -19.59
C ILE A 34 -8.44 -24.19 -19.01
N VAL A 35 -8.56 -24.22 -17.68
CA VAL A 35 -9.79 -23.94 -16.96
C VAL A 35 -9.66 -22.63 -16.21
N GLY A 36 -10.65 -21.74 -16.31
CA GLY A 36 -10.66 -20.49 -15.57
C GLY A 36 -12.00 -19.76 -15.67
N ALA A 37 -12.27 -18.89 -14.71
CA ALA A 37 -13.49 -18.07 -14.69
C ALA A 37 -13.57 -17.14 -15.93
N ALA A 38 -14.74 -16.53 -16.15
CA ALA A 38 -14.91 -15.57 -17.24
C ALA A 38 -14.02 -14.34 -17.01
N GLY A 39 -13.36 -13.85 -18.06
CA GLY A 39 -12.51 -12.66 -17.98
C GLY A 39 -11.09 -12.89 -17.41
N THR A 40 -10.72 -14.11 -16.99
CA THR A 40 -9.39 -14.42 -16.44
C THR A 40 -8.26 -14.44 -17.48
N GLY A 41 -8.58 -14.30 -18.78
CA GLY A 41 -7.58 -14.26 -19.83
C GLY A 41 -7.33 -15.61 -20.53
N LYS A 42 -8.23 -16.60 -20.42
CA LYS A 42 -8.10 -17.93 -21.10
C LYS A 42 -7.75 -17.82 -22.58
N THR A 43 -8.52 -17.03 -23.33
CA THR A 43 -8.28 -16.80 -24.77
C THR A 43 -6.91 -16.17 -25.05
N ALA A 44 -6.42 -15.31 -24.18
CA ALA A 44 -5.09 -14.70 -24.33
C ALA A 44 -3.98 -15.74 -24.14
N VAL A 45 -4.07 -16.56 -23.06
CA VAL A 45 -3.15 -17.68 -22.82
C VAL A 45 -3.20 -18.69 -23.94
N PHE A 46 -4.40 -19.08 -24.37
CA PHE A 46 -4.63 -19.98 -25.49
C PHE A 46 -3.93 -19.50 -26.78
N LYS A 47 -4.10 -18.23 -27.16
CA LYS A 47 -3.42 -17.63 -28.33
C LYS A 47 -1.90 -17.61 -28.15
N ALA A 48 -1.40 -17.38 -26.94
CA ALA A 48 0.03 -17.37 -26.67
C ALA A 48 0.63 -18.77 -26.76
N VAL A 49 -0.04 -19.78 -26.23
CA VAL A 49 0.37 -21.19 -26.36
C VAL A 49 0.48 -21.59 -27.83
N LEU A 50 -0.50 -21.21 -28.66
CA LEU A 50 -0.46 -21.49 -30.11
C LEU A 50 0.71 -20.82 -30.83
N ARG A 51 1.14 -19.63 -30.40
CA ARG A 51 2.34 -18.96 -30.96
C ARG A 51 3.63 -19.67 -30.54
N GLU A 52 3.68 -20.20 -29.32
CA GLU A 52 4.86 -20.89 -28.77
C GLU A 52 5.04 -22.31 -29.37
N LEU A 53 3.92 -23.01 -29.63
CA LEU A 53 3.92 -24.44 -29.94
C LEU A 53 4.61 -24.81 -31.27
N ARG A 54 4.61 -23.97 -32.31
CA ARG A 54 5.03 -24.38 -33.67
C ARG A 54 4.52 -25.79 -33.99
N PRO A 55 3.22 -25.98 -34.21
CA PRO A 55 2.58 -27.30 -34.30
C PRO A 55 3.24 -28.16 -35.38
N ARG A 56 3.49 -29.44 -35.07
CA ARG A 56 4.14 -30.41 -35.93
C ARG A 56 3.20 -30.96 -37.02
N GLY A 57 1.86 -30.75 -36.86
CA GLY A 57 0.82 -31.26 -37.75
C GLY A 57 -0.25 -30.21 -38.09
N THR A 58 -1.32 -30.67 -38.72
CA THR A 58 -2.48 -29.85 -39.10
C THR A 58 -3.16 -29.30 -37.85
N VAL A 59 -3.39 -27.98 -37.81
CA VAL A 59 -4.15 -27.33 -36.73
C VAL A 59 -5.61 -27.19 -37.17
N ILE A 60 -6.52 -27.83 -36.46
CA ILE A 60 -7.96 -27.79 -36.73
C ILE A 60 -8.62 -26.89 -35.69
N ARG A 61 -9.06 -25.72 -36.10
CA ARG A 61 -9.69 -24.75 -35.18
C ARG A 61 -11.21 -24.94 -35.18
N LEU A 62 -11.76 -25.33 -34.03
CA LEU A 62 -13.20 -25.42 -33.83
C LEU A 62 -13.74 -24.14 -33.15
N VAL A 63 -14.83 -23.65 -33.73
CA VAL A 63 -15.55 -22.50 -33.16
C VAL A 63 -16.71 -23.02 -32.33
N ALA A 64 -16.54 -22.95 -31.00
CA ALA A 64 -17.58 -23.34 -30.08
C ALA A 64 -18.44 -22.12 -29.69
N THR A 65 -19.72 -22.16 -30.01
CA THR A 65 -20.69 -21.11 -29.63
C THR A 65 -21.97 -21.76 -29.09
N ARG A 66 -22.70 -21.01 -28.27
CA ARG A 66 -23.96 -21.49 -27.67
C ARG A 66 -25.02 -21.85 -28.75
N THR A 67 -24.99 -21.16 -29.86
CA THR A 67 -25.90 -21.47 -31.01
C THR A 67 -25.55 -22.83 -31.58
N LEU A 68 -24.26 -23.10 -31.78
CA LEU A 68 -23.79 -24.38 -32.34
C LEU A 68 -23.90 -25.51 -31.30
N ALA A 69 -23.92 -25.23 -30.03
CA ALA A 69 -24.11 -26.24 -28.97
C ALA A 69 -25.48 -26.98 -29.05
N ALA A 70 -26.49 -26.35 -29.68
CA ALA A 70 -27.81 -26.94 -29.86
C ALA A 70 -27.91 -27.79 -31.15
N VAL A 71 -26.89 -27.78 -32.02
CA VAL A 71 -26.86 -28.48 -33.30
C VAL A 71 -25.91 -29.67 -33.19
N PRO A 72 -26.34 -30.91 -33.43
CA PRO A 72 -25.42 -32.05 -33.43
C PRO A 72 -24.26 -31.83 -34.40
N PHE A 73 -23.04 -32.02 -33.92
CA PHE A 73 -21.79 -31.73 -34.63
C PHE A 73 -21.65 -30.29 -35.15
N GLY A 74 -22.37 -29.33 -34.54
CA GLY A 74 -22.40 -27.95 -35.01
C GLY A 74 -21.03 -27.27 -35.14
N ALA A 75 -20.11 -27.54 -34.19
CA ALA A 75 -18.74 -27.02 -34.26
C ALA A 75 -17.89 -27.69 -35.36
N LEU A 76 -18.24 -28.89 -35.80
CA LEU A 76 -17.58 -29.64 -36.87
C LEU A 76 -18.22 -29.43 -38.26
N ALA A 77 -19.35 -28.73 -38.36
CA ALA A 77 -20.08 -28.54 -39.62
C ALA A 77 -19.22 -28.14 -40.81
N PRO A 78 -18.22 -27.21 -40.70
CA PRO A 78 -17.33 -26.87 -41.81
C PRO A 78 -16.51 -28.05 -42.32
N TYR A 79 -16.20 -29.01 -41.47
CA TYR A 79 -15.39 -30.19 -41.83
C TYR A 79 -16.24 -31.37 -42.28
N LEU A 80 -17.50 -31.40 -41.88
CA LEU A 80 -18.47 -32.39 -42.33
C LEU A 80 -18.95 -32.15 -43.80
N SER A 81 -18.96 -30.91 -44.25
CA SER A 81 -19.33 -30.56 -45.62
C SER A 81 -18.38 -31.14 -46.66
N GLU A 82 -17.21 -31.64 -46.26
CA GLU A 82 -16.25 -32.34 -47.14
C GLU A 82 -16.47 -33.86 -47.21
N LEU A 83 -17.43 -34.40 -46.40
CA LEU A 83 -17.76 -35.80 -46.40
C LEU A 83 -18.91 -36.08 -47.38
N PRO A 84 -18.93 -37.27 -48.06
CA PRO A 84 -20.05 -37.69 -48.92
C PRO A 84 -21.35 -37.81 -48.10
N ASP A 85 -22.52 -37.54 -48.77
CA ASP A 85 -23.83 -37.62 -48.12
C ASP A 85 -24.09 -38.98 -47.44
N SER A 86 -23.59 -40.07 -48.04
CA SER A 86 -23.68 -41.43 -47.51
C SER A 86 -22.99 -41.65 -46.17
N GLU A 87 -22.03 -40.80 -45.84
CA GLU A 87 -21.32 -40.84 -44.53
C GLU A 87 -21.97 -39.93 -43.46
N LEU A 88 -22.94 -39.13 -43.88
CA LEU A 88 -23.72 -38.25 -42.97
C LEU A 88 -25.04 -38.83 -42.51
N ASP A 89 -25.43 -40.03 -43.01
CA ASP A 89 -26.75 -40.66 -42.79
C ASP A 89 -27.06 -41.00 -41.31
N SER A 90 -26.04 -41.13 -40.48
CA SER A 90 -26.26 -41.42 -39.06
C SER A 90 -25.11 -40.91 -38.20
N TYR A 91 -25.43 -40.69 -36.91
CA TYR A 91 -24.43 -40.33 -35.88
C TYR A 91 -23.20 -41.27 -35.85
N ALA A 92 -23.46 -42.59 -35.99
CA ALA A 92 -22.41 -43.60 -36.00
C ALA A 92 -21.59 -43.57 -37.33
N ALA A 93 -22.17 -43.16 -38.44
CA ALA A 93 -21.46 -43.01 -39.70
C ALA A 93 -20.53 -41.80 -39.67
N VAL A 94 -20.99 -40.65 -39.16
CA VAL A 94 -20.15 -39.44 -38.95
C VAL A 94 -18.97 -39.75 -38.07
N LEU A 95 -19.22 -40.44 -36.91
CA LEU A 95 -18.14 -40.82 -36.04
C LEU A 95 -17.07 -41.72 -36.70
N ARG A 96 -17.48 -42.68 -37.47
CA ARG A 96 -16.57 -43.58 -38.24
C ARG A 96 -15.79 -42.83 -39.29
N ALA A 97 -16.45 -42.09 -40.14
CA ALA A 97 -15.83 -41.36 -41.25
C ALA A 97 -14.76 -40.35 -40.71
N MET A 98 -15.12 -39.59 -39.70
CA MET A 98 -14.16 -38.67 -39.06
C MET A 98 -13.01 -39.39 -38.38
N SER A 99 -13.26 -40.52 -37.68
CA SER A 99 -12.20 -41.31 -37.06
C SER A 99 -11.23 -41.90 -38.07
N ASP A 100 -11.75 -42.41 -39.19
CA ASP A 100 -10.95 -42.99 -40.26
C ASP A 100 -10.11 -41.89 -40.97
N ARG A 101 -10.71 -40.71 -41.19
CA ARG A 101 -9.99 -39.55 -41.73
C ARG A 101 -8.85 -39.09 -40.82
N LEU A 102 -9.08 -38.98 -39.53
CA LEU A 102 -8.07 -38.58 -38.55
C LEU A 102 -6.92 -39.61 -38.48
N ARG A 103 -7.22 -40.90 -38.62
CA ARG A 103 -6.19 -41.95 -38.65
C ARG A 103 -5.38 -41.99 -39.95
N ALA A 104 -5.91 -41.47 -41.04
CA ALA A 104 -5.21 -41.38 -42.31
C ALA A 104 -4.17 -40.26 -42.35
N GLU A 105 -4.24 -39.29 -41.45
CA GLU A 105 -3.24 -38.22 -41.34
C GLU A 105 -1.87 -38.77 -40.91
N ALA A 106 -0.81 -38.38 -41.60
CA ALA A 106 0.57 -38.83 -41.33
C ALA A 106 1.11 -38.29 -39.99
N VAL A 107 0.57 -37.16 -39.51
CA VAL A 107 0.92 -36.52 -38.23
C VAL A 107 -0.37 -36.20 -37.52
N ARG A 108 -0.45 -36.46 -36.21
CA ARG A 108 -1.63 -36.20 -35.40
C ARG A 108 -2.06 -34.74 -35.55
N PRO A 109 -3.30 -34.45 -35.92
CA PRO A 109 -3.82 -33.07 -35.93
C PRO A 109 -4.06 -32.57 -34.53
N LEU A 110 -3.83 -31.28 -34.32
CA LEU A 110 -4.11 -30.57 -33.05
C LEU A 110 -5.46 -29.86 -33.16
N PHE A 111 -6.47 -30.32 -32.44
CA PHE A 111 -7.72 -29.59 -32.28
C PHE A 111 -7.54 -28.46 -31.27
N VAL A 112 -7.88 -27.25 -31.70
CA VAL A 112 -7.82 -26.05 -30.88
C VAL A 112 -9.21 -25.48 -30.67
N ILE A 113 -9.65 -25.41 -29.41
CA ILE A 113 -11.02 -25.11 -29.01
C ILE A 113 -11.04 -24.04 -27.94
N ASP A 114 -11.50 -22.85 -28.29
CA ASP A 114 -11.77 -21.84 -27.25
C ASP A 114 -13.24 -22.02 -26.78
N ASP A 115 -13.47 -21.94 -25.45
CA ASP A 115 -14.77 -22.12 -24.82
C ASP A 115 -15.42 -23.51 -25.08
N ALA A 116 -14.69 -24.60 -24.89
CA ALA A 116 -15.15 -25.99 -25.06
C ALA A 116 -16.44 -26.33 -24.34
N HIS A 117 -16.82 -25.57 -23.28
CA HIS A 117 -18.11 -25.69 -22.61
C HIS A 117 -19.32 -25.30 -23.50
N CYS A 118 -19.07 -24.75 -24.69
CA CYS A 118 -20.07 -24.45 -25.69
C CYS A 118 -20.08 -25.47 -26.83
N LEU A 119 -19.43 -26.61 -26.70
CA LEU A 119 -19.49 -27.70 -27.68
C LEU A 119 -20.79 -28.49 -27.50
N ASP A 120 -21.31 -28.99 -28.62
CA ASP A 120 -22.38 -29.99 -28.63
C ASP A 120 -21.85 -31.38 -28.19
N ARG A 121 -22.78 -32.23 -27.75
CA ARG A 121 -22.43 -33.56 -27.25
C ARG A 121 -21.73 -34.43 -28.30
N GLY A 122 -22.19 -34.38 -29.56
CA GLY A 122 -21.61 -35.19 -30.64
C GLY A 122 -20.17 -34.84 -30.94
N THR A 123 -19.89 -33.54 -31.03
CA THR A 123 -18.51 -33.02 -31.20
C THR A 123 -17.63 -33.44 -30.02
N THR A 124 -18.13 -33.31 -28.80
CA THR A 124 -17.35 -33.65 -27.60
C THR A 124 -17.02 -35.14 -27.53
N GLU A 125 -17.99 -36.03 -27.82
CA GLU A 125 -17.78 -37.49 -27.85
C GLU A 125 -16.79 -37.92 -28.97
N LEU A 126 -16.86 -37.30 -30.14
CA LEU A 126 -15.92 -37.55 -31.21
C LEU A 126 -14.49 -37.14 -30.85
N LEU A 127 -14.31 -35.95 -30.31
CA LEU A 127 -13.01 -35.44 -29.90
C LEU A 127 -12.41 -36.34 -28.81
N ALA A 128 -13.19 -36.64 -27.76
CA ALA A 128 -12.74 -37.50 -26.71
C ALA A 128 -12.30 -38.88 -27.21
N ARG A 129 -13.05 -39.46 -28.13
CA ARG A 129 -12.68 -40.74 -28.76
C ARG A 129 -11.41 -40.65 -29.60
N ALA A 130 -11.26 -39.58 -30.40
CA ALA A 130 -10.06 -39.35 -31.17
C ALA A 130 -8.79 -39.23 -30.32
N VAL A 131 -8.90 -38.49 -29.19
CA VAL A 131 -7.83 -38.36 -28.19
C VAL A 131 -7.55 -39.71 -27.52
N ALA A 132 -8.57 -40.45 -27.08
CA ALA A 132 -8.41 -41.71 -26.37
C ALA A 132 -7.70 -42.80 -27.20
N VAL A 133 -7.92 -42.80 -28.54
CA VAL A 133 -7.22 -43.71 -29.44
C VAL A 133 -5.92 -43.18 -30.03
N GLY A 134 -5.49 -42.03 -29.59
CA GLY A 134 -4.24 -41.37 -30.00
C GLY A 134 -4.26 -40.86 -31.45
N ALA A 135 -5.44 -40.63 -32.05
CA ALA A 135 -5.58 -40.15 -33.40
C ALA A 135 -5.51 -38.63 -33.53
N ALA A 136 -5.62 -37.87 -32.41
CA ALA A 136 -5.54 -36.43 -32.40
C ALA A 136 -5.09 -35.92 -31.04
N ASP A 137 -4.51 -34.69 -31.01
CA ASP A 137 -4.19 -33.94 -29.81
C ASP A 137 -5.21 -32.80 -29.64
N ILE A 138 -5.38 -32.30 -28.38
CA ILE A 138 -6.36 -31.25 -28.10
C ILE A 138 -5.75 -30.16 -27.19
N LEU A 139 -6.00 -28.89 -27.59
CA LEU A 139 -5.83 -27.75 -26.71
C LEU A 139 -7.19 -27.08 -26.56
N ALA A 140 -7.74 -27.13 -25.36
CA ALA A 140 -9.06 -26.57 -25.05
C ALA A 140 -9.05 -25.59 -23.92
N THR A 141 -9.95 -24.60 -23.96
CA THR A 141 -10.27 -23.76 -22.81
C THR A 141 -11.69 -24.06 -22.34
N SER A 142 -11.93 -23.94 -21.02
CA SER A 142 -13.28 -24.11 -20.46
C SER A 142 -13.49 -23.24 -19.23
N ARG A 143 -14.75 -23.05 -18.83
CA ARG A 143 -15.13 -22.55 -17.51
C ARG A 143 -15.03 -23.67 -16.47
N PRO A 144 -14.83 -23.35 -15.18
CA PRO A 144 -14.74 -24.35 -14.12
C PRO A 144 -16.11 -24.98 -13.80
N GLY A 145 -16.06 -26.07 -13.03
CA GLY A 145 -17.23 -26.77 -12.49
C GLY A 145 -18.03 -27.56 -13.52
N PRO A 146 -19.38 -27.62 -13.40
CA PRO A 146 -20.22 -28.46 -14.24
C PRO A 146 -20.23 -28.04 -15.72
N SER A 147 -19.62 -26.92 -16.06
CA SER A 147 -19.48 -26.45 -17.43
C SER A 147 -18.41 -27.21 -18.25
N ILE A 148 -17.51 -27.94 -17.60
CA ILE A 148 -16.52 -28.75 -18.31
C ILE A 148 -17.22 -29.96 -18.91
N PRO A 149 -17.04 -30.26 -20.22
CA PRO A 149 -17.61 -31.47 -20.80
C PRO A 149 -17.16 -32.73 -20.06
N GLU A 150 -18.09 -33.60 -19.67
CA GLU A 150 -17.83 -34.81 -18.90
C GLU A 150 -16.75 -35.70 -19.55
N GLN A 151 -16.77 -35.79 -20.86
CA GLN A 151 -15.80 -36.57 -21.63
C GLN A 151 -14.37 -36.02 -21.49
N PHE A 152 -14.20 -34.72 -21.31
CA PHE A 152 -12.89 -34.12 -21.08
C PHE A 152 -12.40 -34.32 -19.65
N LEU A 153 -13.34 -34.42 -18.70
CA LEU A 153 -13.00 -34.82 -17.34
C LEU A 153 -12.52 -36.27 -17.29
N THR A 154 -13.21 -37.17 -17.99
CA THR A 154 -12.78 -38.58 -18.12
C THR A 154 -11.36 -38.70 -18.71
N LEU A 155 -11.06 -37.95 -19.79
CA LEU A 155 -9.73 -37.94 -20.40
C LEU A 155 -8.66 -37.40 -19.44
N TRP A 156 -9.01 -36.45 -18.57
CA TRP A 156 -8.14 -35.94 -17.55
C TRP A 156 -7.90 -36.98 -16.44
N ASP A 157 -8.94 -37.64 -15.96
CA ASP A 157 -8.85 -38.72 -14.98
C ASP A 157 -8.02 -39.91 -15.50
N ASP A 158 -8.12 -40.21 -16.81
CA ASP A 158 -7.31 -41.23 -17.50
C ASP A 158 -5.85 -40.78 -17.75
N GLY A 159 -5.48 -39.53 -17.39
CA GLY A 159 -4.14 -38.98 -17.58
C GLY A 159 -3.77 -38.58 -19.00
N LEU A 160 -4.72 -38.64 -19.94
CA LEU A 160 -4.56 -38.26 -21.37
C LEU A 160 -4.55 -36.74 -21.57
N LEU A 161 -5.28 -35.98 -20.73
CA LEU A 161 -5.26 -34.54 -20.72
C LEU A 161 -4.57 -34.01 -19.46
N THR A 162 -3.85 -32.88 -19.62
CA THR A 162 -3.35 -32.11 -18.47
C THR A 162 -4.29 -30.94 -18.25
N LYS A 163 -4.80 -30.82 -17.02
CA LYS A 163 -5.65 -29.69 -16.61
C LYS A 163 -4.78 -28.58 -16.02
N PHE A 164 -4.91 -27.39 -16.54
CA PHE A 164 -4.26 -26.17 -16.06
C PHE A 164 -5.31 -25.18 -15.53
N GLU A 165 -5.19 -24.76 -14.29
CA GLU A 165 -6.10 -23.80 -13.69
C GLU A 165 -5.55 -22.38 -13.82
N LEU A 166 -6.34 -21.51 -14.41
CA LEU A 166 -6.02 -20.10 -14.60
C LEU A 166 -6.64 -19.27 -13.47
N ALA A 167 -5.86 -19.01 -12.44
CA ALA A 167 -6.26 -18.17 -11.31
C ALA A 167 -6.35 -16.68 -11.72
N PRO A 168 -7.07 -15.83 -10.98
CA PRO A 168 -6.99 -14.38 -11.10
C PRO A 168 -5.55 -13.86 -10.98
N LEU A 169 -5.30 -12.63 -11.40
CA LEU A 169 -3.99 -11.99 -11.21
C LEU A 169 -3.70 -11.75 -9.71
N SER A 170 -2.47 -12.00 -9.32
CA SER A 170 -1.97 -11.61 -8.00
C SER A 170 -1.84 -10.09 -7.90
N ARG A 171 -1.75 -9.54 -6.69
CA ARG A 171 -1.55 -8.09 -6.48
C ARG A 171 -0.36 -7.52 -7.28
N PRO A 172 0.84 -8.14 -7.29
CA PRO A 172 1.91 -7.69 -8.18
C PRO A 172 1.55 -7.73 -9.67
N GLY A 173 0.82 -8.77 -10.12
CA GLY A 173 0.35 -8.85 -11.50
C GLY A 173 -0.70 -7.79 -11.84
N VAL A 174 -1.53 -7.37 -10.89
CA VAL A 174 -2.44 -6.23 -11.06
C VAL A 174 -1.66 -4.94 -11.21
N HIS A 175 -0.65 -4.73 -10.38
CA HIS A 175 0.22 -3.55 -10.45
C HIS A 175 0.91 -3.45 -11.81
N GLU A 176 1.55 -4.52 -12.25
CA GLU A 176 2.21 -4.60 -13.56
C GLU A 176 1.22 -4.33 -14.73
N LEU A 177 -0.02 -4.85 -14.63
CA LEU A 177 -1.06 -4.57 -15.64
C LEU A 177 -1.45 -3.09 -15.66
N CYS A 178 -1.60 -2.47 -14.48
CA CYS A 178 -1.91 -1.05 -14.38
C CYS A 178 -0.83 -0.19 -15.06
N GLU A 179 0.45 -0.45 -14.78
CA GLU A 179 1.57 0.29 -15.37
C GLU A 179 1.63 0.11 -16.90
N GLN A 180 1.45 -1.11 -17.38
CA GLN A 180 1.48 -1.38 -18.81
C GLN A 180 0.30 -0.73 -19.56
N VAL A 181 -0.90 -0.74 -18.99
CA VAL A 181 -2.09 -0.12 -19.59
C VAL A 181 -1.99 1.40 -19.55
N LEU A 182 -1.56 1.96 -18.42
CA LEU A 182 -1.43 3.41 -18.23
C LEU A 182 -0.13 3.99 -18.78
N ARG A 183 0.84 3.15 -19.15
CA ARG A 183 2.15 3.50 -19.74
C ARG A 183 2.96 4.49 -18.88
N ALA A 184 2.82 4.41 -17.58
CA ALA A 184 3.56 5.19 -16.60
C ALA A 184 3.53 4.46 -15.26
N GLU A 185 4.36 4.86 -14.33
CA GLU A 185 4.36 4.36 -12.97
C GLU A 185 2.99 4.59 -12.30
N VAL A 186 2.63 3.69 -11.41
CA VAL A 186 1.34 3.71 -10.71
C VAL A 186 1.59 3.62 -9.21
N SER A 187 0.96 4.50 -8.42
CA SER A 187 1.03 4.38 -6.95
C SER A 187 0.60 2.97 -6.52
N PRO A 188 1.35 2.31 -5.62
CA PRO A 188 1.01 0.99 -5.11
C PRO A 188 -0.43 0.89 -4.57
N TRP A 189 -0.94 2.00 -4.02
CA TRP A 189 -2.28 2.06 -3.45
C TRP A 189 -3.37 2.05 -4.53
N VAL A 190 -3.14 2.67 -5.68
CA VAL A 190 -4.05 2.59 -6.83
C VAL A 190 -4.26 1.15 -7.26
N SER A 191 -3.16 0.43 -7.43
CA SER A 191 -3.22 -0.98 -7.82
C SER A 191 -3.82 -1.87 -6.72
N ALA A 192 -3.63 -1.54 -5.43
CA ALA A 192 -4.25 -2.25 -4.32
C ALA A 192 -5.78 -2.07 -4.32
N VAL A 193 -6.28 -0.84 -4.51
CA VAL A 193 -7.73 -0.57 -4.65
C VAL A 193 -8.31 -1.30 -5.85
N PHE A 194 -7.64 -1.24 -6.99
CA PHE A 194 -8.11 -1.91 -8.19
C PHE A 194 -8.09 -3.43 -8.08
N ALA A 195 -7.10 -4.01 -7.40
CA ALA A 195 -7.04 -5.43 -7.09
C ALA A 195 -8.24 -5.88 -6.25
N ASP A 196 -8.60 -5.10 -5.24
CA ASP A 196 -9.73 -5.38 -4.35
C ASP A 196 -11.08 -5.29 -5.11
N VAL A 197 -11.24 -4.24 -5.94
CA VAL A 197 -12.48 -4.00 -6.68
C VAL A 197 -12.71 -5.03 -7.78
N ALA A 198 -11.64 -5.41 -8.53
CA ALA A 198 -11.71 -6.33 -9.66
C ALA A 198 -11.40 -7.79 -9.27
N GLU A 199 -11.00 -8.06 -8.01
CA GLU A 199 -10.57 -9.38 -7.51
C GLU A 199 -9.55 -10.06 -8.45
N GLY A 200 -8.65 -9.27 -9.03
CA GLY A 200 -7.62 -9.75 -9.97
C GLY A 200 -8.13 -10.23 -11.33
N ASN A 201 -9.39 -9.96 -11.70
CA ASN A 201 -9.93 -10.30 -13.00
C ASN A 201 -9.43 -9.32 -14.08
N PRO A 202 -8.61 -9.75 -15.05
CA PRO A 202 -7.98 -8.84 -16.03
C PRO A 202 -8.98 -8.02 -16.85
N LEU A 203 -10.10 -8.62 -17.25
CA LEU A 203 -11.11 -7.94 -18.06
C LEU A 203 -11.80 -6.83 -17.27
N MET A 204 -12.19 -7.13 -16.04
CA MET A 204 -12.79 -6.14 -15.15
C MET A 204 -11.81 -5.04 -14.80
N LEU A 205 -10.55 -5.40 -14.58
CA LEU A 205 -9.48 -4.46 -14.28
C LEU A 205 -9.24 -3.47 -15.42
N MET A 206 -9.15 -3.95 -16.67
CA MET A 206 -8.99 -3.06 -17.83
C MET A 206 -10.17 -2.10 -17.99
N SER A 207 -11.39 -2.57 -17.80
CA SER A 207 -12.58 -1.73 -17.85
C SER A 207 -12.59 -0.68 -16.73
N LEU A 208 -12.16 -1.07 -15.52
CA LEU A 208 -12.06 -0.19 -14.35
C LEU A 208 -11.00 0.90 -14.57
N ILE A 209 -9.80 0.52 -15.04
CA ILE A 209 -8.71 1.46 -15.35
C ILE A 209 -9.16 2.50 -16.37
N GLU A 210 -9.76 2.06 -17.47
CA GLU A 210 -10.20 2.95 -18.53
C GLU A 210 -11.32 3.89 -18.05
N HIS A 211 -12.26 3.37 -17.26
CA HIS A 211 -13.29 4.20 -16.65
C HIS A 211 -12.72 5.22 -15.66
N ALA A 212 -11.84 4.79 -14.76
CA ALA A 212 -11.21 5.68 -13.79
C ALA A 212 -10.37 6.78 -14.47
N ARG A 213 -9.70 6.45 -15.58
CA ARG A 213 -8.96 7.41 -16.40
C ARG A 213 -9.89 8.42 -17.09
N THR A 214 -10.97 7.98 -17.70
CA THR A 214 -11.90 8.84 -18.46
C THR A 214 -12.80 9.68 -17.55
N SER A 215 -13.16 9.19 -16.37
CA SER A 215 -13.93 9.92 -15.37
C SER A 215 -13.09 10.94 -14.57
N GLY A 216 -11.76 10.91 -14.69
CA GLY A 216 -10.85 11.75 -13.92
C GLY A 216 -10.65 11.30 -12.47
N ALA A 217 -11.05 10.06 -12.13
CA ALA A 217 -10.73 9.44 -10.84
C ALA A 217 -9.23 9.13 -10.72
N LEU A 218 -8.55 8.88 -11.85
CA LEU A 218 -7.08 8.79 -11.93
C LEU A 218 -6.51 10.11 -12.43
N VAL A 219 -5.42 10.55 -11.80
CA VAL A 219 -4.64 11.75 -12.17
C VAL A 219 -3.17 11.40 -12.30
N LEU A 220 -2.52 11.93 -13.34
CA LEU A 220 -1.09 11.78 -13.57
C LEU A 220 -0.36 12.98 -12.97
N ARG A 221 0.58 12.75 -12.05
CA ARG A 221 1.43 13.78 -11.43
C ARG A 221 2.87 13.29 -11.41
N HIS A 222 3.78 14.10 -11.90
CA HIS A 222 5.22 13.81 -11.95
C HIS A 222 5.56 12.42 -12.52
N GLY A 223 4.77 11.95 -13.51
CA GLY A 223 4.99 10.65 -14.15
C GLY A 223 4.37 9.45 -13.43
N VAL A 224 3.70 9.65 -12.30
CA VAL A 224 3.02 8.60 -11.51
C VAL A 224 1.51 8.82 -11.52
N TRP A 225 0.73 7.74 -11.67
CA TRP A 225 -0.72 7.78 -11.57
C TRP A 225 -1.18 7.63 -10.11
N PHE A 226 -2.07 8.54 -9.69
CA PHE A 226 -2.69 8.57 -8.37
C PHE A 226 -4.21 8.48 -8.47
N LEU A 227 -4.85 8.03 -7.39
CA LEU A 227 -6.30 8.00 -7.26
C LEU A 227 -6.78 9.33 -6.62
N ARG A 228 -7.59 10.09 -7.35
CA ARG A 228 -8.21 11.33 -6.86
C ARG A 228 -9.52 11.09 -6.14
N ALA A 229 -10.23 10.05 -6.52
CA ALA A 229 -11.48 9.63 -5.91
C ALA A 229 -11.64 8.13 -6.10
N ASN A 230 -12.35 7.47 -5.20
CA ASN A 230 -12.73 6.09 -5.43
C ASN A 230 -13.50 5.98 -6.75
N PRO A 231 -13.17 5.00 -7.62
CA PRO A 231 -13.81 4.90 -8.92
C PRO A 231 -15.32 4.66 -8.76
N ASP A 232 -16.11 5.41 -9.51
CA ASP A 232 -17.55 5.15 -9.59
C ASP A 232 -17.79 3.82 -10.31
N LEU A 233 -17.96 2.76 -9.53
CA LEU A 233 -18.19 1.42 -10.05
C LEU A 233 -19.48 1.35 -10.90
N ALA A 234 -20.36 2.28 -10.64
CA ALA A 234 -21.61 2.42 -11.35
C ALA A 234 -21.43 2.84 -12.83
N GLY A 235 -20.38 3.58 -13.16
CA GLY A 235 -20.06 4.04 -14.52
C GLY A 235 -19.26 3.03 -15.36
N VAL A 236 -18.72 1.96 -14.77
CA VAL A 236 -17.81 1.05 -15.46
C VAL A 236 -18.50 0.29 -16.61
N PRO A 237 -18.00 0.39 -17.85
CA PRO A 237 -18.60 -0.27 -19.00
C PRO A 237 -18.24 -1.76 -19.13
N ALA A 238 -18.11 -2.48 -18.03
CA ALA A 238 -17.85 -3.94 -18.04
C ALA A 238 -19.05 -4.77 -18.52
N ALA A 239 -19.93 -4.16 -19.27
CA ALA A 239 -21.28 -4.56 -19.47
C ALA A 239 -21.45 -5.84 -20.31
N ASP A 240 -20.77 -5.96 -21.43
CA ASP A 240 -21.15 -6.97 -22.44
C ASP A 240 -20.93 -8.41 -21.97
N VAL A 241 -19.82 -8.67 -21.25
CA VAL A 241 -19.52 -10.03 -20.76
C VAL A 241 -20.41 -10.41 -19.57
N VAL A 242 -20.62 -9.47 -18.63
CA VAL A 242 -21.52 -9.69 -17.50
C VAL A 242 -22.95 -9.83 -18.02
N ASP A 243 -23.36 -9.02 -19.00
CA ASP A 243 -24.66 -9.11 -19.64
C ASP A 243 -24.90 -10.47 -20.30
N GLN A 244 -23.92 -10.95 -21.03
CA GLN A 244 -23.99 -12.27 -21.64
C GLN A 244 -24.13 -13.36 -20.58
N GLN A 245 -23.41 -13.24 -19.47
CA GLN A 245 -23.53 -14.15 -18.33
C GLN A 245 -24.93 -14.09 -17.70
N LEU A 246 -25.43 -12.90 -17.38
CA LEU A 246 -26.76 -12.72 -16.80
C LEU A 246 -27.89 -13.24 -17.69
N ARG A 247 -27.77 -13.04 -19.02
CA ARG A 247 -28.74 -13.57 -19.98
C ARG A 247 -28.76 -15.10 -20.03
N SER A 248 -27.64 -15.74 -19.73
CA SER A 248 -27.54 -17.21 -19.76
C SER A 248 -28.02 -17.89 -18.47
N MET A 249 -28.28 -17.13 -17.42
CA MET A 249 -28.75 -17.65 -16.14
C MET A 249 -30.23 -17.99 -16.21
N THR A 250 -30.62 -19.00 -15.43
CA THR A 250 -32.02 -19.28 -15.15
C THR A 250 -32.66 -18.12 -14.40
N ARG A 251 -33.97 -18.09 -14.31
CA ARG A 251 -34.72 -17.09 -13.57
C ARG A 251 -34.33 -17.13 -12.07
N GLU A 252 -34.14 -18.31 -11.53
CA GLU A 252 -33.76 -18.53 -10.15
C GLU A 252 -32.34 -18.00 -9.85
N GLU A 253 -31.35 -18.35 -10.68
CA GLU A 253 -29.98 -17.88 -10.57
C GLU A 253 -29.91 -16.35 -10.64
N ARG A 254 -30.63 -15.72 -11.55
CA ARG A 254 -30.71 -14.25 -11.64
C ARG A 254 -31.30 -13.62 -10.38
N THR A 255 -32.29 -14.28 -9.78
CA THR A 255 -32.89 -13.82 -8.53
C THR A 255 -31.88 -13.85 -7.38
N VAL A 256 -31.14 -14.95 -7.24
CA VAL A 256 -30.08 -15.07 -6.23
C VAL A 256 -28.98 -14.03 -6.43
N ALA A 257 -28.47 -13.90 -7.65
CA ALA A 257 -27.43 -12.91 -7.97
C ALA A 257 -27.90 -11.47 -7.65
N ALA A 258 -29.17 -11.15 -7.99
CA ALA A 258 -29.76 -9.84 -7.68
C ALA A 258 -29.91 -9.61 -6.17
N ILE A 259 -30.42 -10.58 -5.40
CA ILE A 259 -30.57 -10.44 -3.95
C ILE A 259 -29.18 -10.22 -3.29
N VAL A 260 -28.20 -11.03 -3.64
CA VAL A 260 -26.84 -10.93 -3.08
C VAL A 260 -26.19 -9.58 -3.43
N ALA A 261 -26.38 -9.09 -4.65
CA ALA A 261 -25.85 -7.80 -5.08
C ALA A 261 -26.56 -6.60 -4.43
N LEU A 262 -27.88 -6.70 -4.21
CA LEU A 262 -28.70 -5.62 -3.63
C LEU A 262 -28.57 -5.52 -2.11
N ALA A 263 -28.60 -6.66 -1.42
CA ALA A 263 -28.62 -6.70 0.04
C ALA A 263 -27.22 -6.72 0.67
N GLY A 264 -26.17 -7.05 -0.09
CA GLY A 264 -24.81 -7.30 0.43
C GLY A 264 -24.65 -8.70 1.00
N PRO A 265 -23.66 -8.93 1.87
CA PRO A 265 -23.40 -10.24 2.44
C PRO A 265 -24.62 -10.79 3.20
N LEU A 266 -25.13 -11.93 2.77
CA LEU A 266 -26.23 -12.65 3.42
C LEU A 266 -25.76 -14.03 3.88
N SER A 267 -26.39 -14.58 4.93
CA SER A 267 -26.11 -15.96 5.29
C SER A 267 -26.64 -16.94 4.22
N LEU A 268 -25.94 -18.06 4.02
CA LEU A 268 -26.38 -19.10 3.09
C LEU A 268 -27.82 -19.56 3.43
N GLY A 269 -28.15 -19.66 4.72
CA GLY A 269 -29.49 -20.01 5.16
C GLY A 269 -30.57 -19.01 4.75
N GLN A 270 -30.28 -17.73 4.68
CA GLN A 270 -31.18 -16.70 4.14
C GLN A 270 -31.37 -16.87 2.63
N ILE A 271 -30.32 -17.09 1.88
CA ILE A 271 -30.36 -17.29 0.42
C ILE A 271 -31.17 -18.54 0.04
N LEU A 272 -31.00 -19.65 0.79
CA LEU A 272 -31.72 -20.89 0.55
C LEU A 272 -33.25 -20.82 0.82
N ARG A 273 -33.75 -19.71 1.38
CA ARG A 273 -35.16 -19.41 1.44
C ARG A 273 -35.76 -18.86 0.15
N PHE A 274 -34.91 -18.36 -0.73
CA PHE A 274 -35.28 -17.78 -2.04
C PHE A 274 -34.93 -18.69 -3.21
N SER A 275 -34.09 -19.72 -2.97
CA SER A 275 -33.55 -20.55 -4.02
C SER A 275 -33.17 -21.96 -3.58
N SER A 276 -32.96 -22.83 -4.57
CA SER A 276 -32.43 -24.17 -4.35
C SER A 276 -30.89 -24.11 -4.12
N PRO A 277 -30.30 -25.09 -3.41
CA PRO A 277 -28.84 -25.24 -3.30
C PRO A 277 -28.18 -25.31 -4.66
N ARG A 278 -28.81 -25.92 -5.64
CA ARG A 278 -28.30 -26.10 -7.00
C ARG A 278 -28.05 -24.75 -7.72
N ALA A 279 -28.90 -23.74 -7.51
CA ALA A 279 -28.74 -22.42 -8.07
C ALA A 279 -27.55 -21.68 -7.43
N VAL A 280 -27.34 -21.84 -6.13
CA VAL A 280 -26.19 -21.28 -5.42
C VAL A 280 -24.88 -21.89 -5.90
N ASP A 281 -24.84 -23.24 -5.97
CA ASP A 281 -23.66 -23.97 -6.45
C ASP A 281 -23.31 -23.61 -7.90
N ALA A 282 -24.30 -23.43 -8.77
CA ALA A 282 -24.12 -23.02 -10.14
C ALA A 282 -23.52 -21.59 -10.25
N LEU A 283 -24.00 -20.66 -9.41
CA LEU A 283 -23.49 -19.28 -9.39
C LEU A 283 -22.08 -19.20 -8.80
N GLU A 284 -21.76 -19.99 -7.78
CA GLU A 284 -20.40 -20.09 -7.22
C GLU A 284 -19.43 -20.67 -8.24
N ALA A 285 -19.81 -21.76 -8.90
CA ALA A 285 -19.03 -22.37 -9.98
C ALA A 285 -18.84 -21.43 -11.18
N ALA A 286 -19.83 -20.57 -11.47
CA ALA A 286 -19.73 -19.56 -12.52
C ALA A 286 -18.86 -18.34 -12.11
N GLY A 287 -18.43 -18.23 -10.85
CA GLY A 287 -17.68 -17.10 -10.31
C GLY A 287 -18.50 -15.81 -10.21
N ILE A 288 -19.80 -15.91 -9.99
CA ILE A 288 -20.71 -14.76 -9.80
C ILE A 288 -20.84 -14.40 -8.34
N ILE A 289 -20.88 -15.40 -7.48
CA ILE A 289 -20.91 -15.26 -6.02
C ILE A 289 -19.77 -16.05 -5.40
N THR A 290 -19.44 -15.74 -4.17
CA THR A 290 -18.52 -16.52 -3.33
C THR A 290 -19.23 -16.88 -2.05
N VAL A 291 -18.99 -18.11 -1.55
CA VAL A 291 -19.49 -18.59 -0.28
C VAL A 291 -18.32 -18.75 0.70
N SER A 292 -18.36 -18.03 1.82
CA SER A 292 -17.27 -18.11 2.81
C SER A 292 -17.21 -19.49 3.47
N ARG A 293 -15.98 -19.95 3.78
CA ARG A 293 -15.74 -21.18 4.54
C ARG A 293 -15.72 -20.83 6.04
N GLY A 294 -16.57 -21.45 6.84
CA GLY A 294 -16.66 -21.20 8.29
C GLY A 294 -18.04 -21.50 8.86
N HIS A 295 -18.21 -21.24 10.17
CA HIS A 295 -19.50 -21.46 10.86
C HIS A 295 -20.63 -20.59 10.28
N ASP A 296 -20.32 -19.32 9.98
CA ASP A 296 -21.25 -18.39 9.34
C ASP A 296 -20.98 -18.35 7.84
N ARG A 297 -21.51 -19.31 7.09
CA ARG A 297 -21.42 -19.30 5.63
C ARG A 297 -22.14 -18.08 5.06
N THR A 298 -21.36 -17.06 4.66
CA THR A 298 -21.88 -15.86 4.02
C THR A 298 -21.69 -15.93 2.52
N VAL A 299 -22.72 -15.48 1.81
CA VAL A 299 -22.75 -15.37 0.34
C VAL A 299 -22.58 -13.90 -0.01
N ARG A 300 -21.63 -13.59 -0.88
CA ARG A 300 -21.37 -12.24 -1.39
C ARG A 300 -21.13 -12.28 -2.90
N PRO A 301 -21.22 -11.13 -3.63
CA PRO A 301 -20.75 -11.08 -5.02
C PRO A 301 -19.27 -11.47 -5.10
N ALA A 302 -18.86 -12.07 -6.20
CA ALA A 302 -17.47 -12.50 -6.39
C ALA A 302 -16.50 -11.33 -6.47
N SER A 303 -16.97 -10.13 -6.85
CA SER A 303 -16.21 -8.89 -6.70
C SER A 303 -17.16 -7.71 -6.46
N PRO A 304 -16.70 -6.62 -5.83
CA PRO A 304 -17.49 -5.39 -5.66
C PRO A 304 -18.02 -4.82 -6.99
N LEU A 305 -17.17 -4.81 -8.02
CA LEU A 305 -17.55 -4.34 -9.35
C LEU A 305 -18.69 -5.18 -9.96
N LEU A 306 -18.57 -6.49 -9.89
CA LEU A 306 -19.62 -7.39 -10.37
C LEU A 306 -20.94 -7.19 -9.62
N GLY A 307 -20.89 -7.02 -8.32
CA GLY A 307 -22.03 -6.71 -7.48
C GLY A 307 -22.74 -5.42 -7.91
N GLU A 308 -22.00 -4.35 -8.17
CA GLU A 308 -22.58 -3.08 -8.63
C GLU A 308 -23.19 -3.17 -10.03
N ILE A 309 -22.55 -3.89 -10.96
CA ILE A 309 -23.09 -4.14 -12.29
C ILE A 309 -24.42 -4.90 -12.21
N ILE A 310 -24.49 -5.95 -11.37
CA ILE A 310 -25.72 -6.72 -11.17
C ILE A 310 -26.81 -5.88 -10.53
N ARG A 311 -26.47 -5.08 -9.50
CA ARG A 311 -27.38 -4.16 -8.81
C ARG A 311 -28.10 -3.23 -9.78
N ARG A 312 -27.36 -2.60 -10.68
CA ARG A 312 -27.91 -1.66 -11.69
C ARG A 312 -28.85 -2.31 -12.69
N ARG A 313 -28.68 -3.58 -12.94
CA ARG A 313 -29.50 -4.33 -13.91
C ARG A 313 -30.73 -4.97 -13.30
N ALA A 314 -30.85 -4.95 -11.99
CA ALA A 314 -32.03 -5.46 -11.32
C ALA A 314 -33.25 -4.59 -11.68
N PRO A 315 -34.31 -5.17 -12.32
CA PRO A 315 -35.51 -4.39 -12.65
C PRO A 315 -36.16 -3.82 -11.38
N ALA A 316 -36.59 -2.54 -11.44
CA ALA A 316 -37.10 -1.83 -10.28
C ALA A 316 -38.26 -2.55 -9.56
N GLY A 317 -39.22 -3.10 -10.31
CA GLY A 317 -40.34 -3.86 -9.74
C GLY A 317 -39.89 -5.16 -9.07
N GLN A 318 -38.95 -5.89 -9.67
CA GLN A 318 -38.37 -7.07 -9.07
C GLN A 318 -37.56 -6.71 -7.82
N SER A 319 -36.77 -5.65 -7.87
CA SER A 319 -35.99 -5.12 -6.76
C SER A 319 -36.87 -4.82 -5.55
N ALA A 320 -37.98 -4.10 -5.72
CA ALA A 320 -38.92 -3.79 -4.63
C ALA A 320 -39.55 -5.06 -4.04
N THR A 321 -39.93 -6.03 -4.89
CA THR A 321 -40.52 -7.29 -4.44
C THR A 321 -39.50 -8.12 -3.63
N LEU A 322 -38.27 -8.23 -4.10
CA LEU A 322 -37.21 -8.97 -3.42
C LEU A 322 -36.89 -8.33 -2.06
N ARG A 323 -36.84 -6.99 -2.00
CA ARG A 323 -36.66 -6.26 -0.75
C ARG A 323 -37.76 -6.59 0.26
N ALA A 324 -39.03 -6.51 -0.14
CA ALA A 324 -40.16 -6.83 0.74
C ALA A 324 -40.06 -8.27 1.27
N SER A 325 -39.69 -9.22 0.39
CA SER A 325 -39.52 -10.63 0.75
C SER A 325 -38.35 -10.84 1.73
N LEU A 326 -37.23 -10.13 1.57
CA LEU A 326 -36.09 -10.24 2.47
C LEU A 326 -36.40 -9.68 3.86
N LEU A 327 -37.08 -8.53 3.94
CA LEU A 327 -37.45 -7.90 5.20
C LEU A 327 -38.53 -8.69 5.98
N ALA A 328 -39.33 -9.53 5.31
CA ALA A 328 -40.28 -10.42 5.94
C ALA A 328 -39.60 -11.62 6.62
N LEU A 329 -38.33 -11.88 6.38
CA LEU A 329 -37.59 -12.95 7.05
C LEU A 329 -37.24 -12.55 8.49
N PRO A 330 -37.34 -13.49 9.47
CA PRO A 330 -36.85 -13.23 10.81
C PRO A 330 -35.34 -12.92 10.77
N SER A 331 -34.95 -11.85 11.45
CA SER A 331 -33.51 -11.47 11.58
C SER A 331 -32.78 -12.57 12.35
N ALA A 332 -31.92 -13.31 11.69
CA ALA A 332 -31.04 -14.29 12.32
C ALA A 332 -29.73 -13.61 12.76
N GLY A 333 -29.74 -12.99 13.96
CA GLY A 333 -28.56 -12.36 14.54
C GLY A 333 -28.34 -10.90 14.15
N ALA A 334 -27.25 -10.29 14.64
CA ALA A 334 -26.85 -8.92 14.32
C ALA A 334 -26.50 -8.79 12.83
N VAL A 335 -27.10 -7.81 12.16
CA VAL A 335 -26.78 -7.50 10.76
C VAL A 335 -25.36 -6.92 10.68
N ARG A 336 -24.53 -7.45 9.81
CA ARG A 336 -23.16 -6.91 9.60
C ARG A 336 -23.25 -5.48 9.09
N PRO A 337 -22.31 -4.58 9.48
CA PRO A 337 -22.34 -3.17 9.08
C PRO A 337 -22.45 -2.97 7.56
N GLU A 338 -21.68 -3.72 6.78
CA GLU A 338 -21.72 -3.70 5.31
C GLU A 338 -23.09 -4.08 4.74
N ALA A 339 -23.69 -5.15 5.26
CA ALA A 339 -25.03 -5.58 4.85
C ALA A 339 -26.09 -4.53 5.23
N PHE A 340 -25.95 -3.89 6.38
CA PHE A 340 -26.85 -2.83 6.83
C PHE A 340 -26.81 -1.62 5.88
N LEU A 341 -25.61 -1.14 5.50
CA LEU A 341 -25.45 -0.03 4.56
C LEU A 341 -26.03 -0.37 3.19
N ASN A 342 -25.75 -1.57 2.66
CA ASN A 342 -26.30 -2.02 1.38
C ASN A 342 -27.81 -2.14 1.38
N GLN A 343 -28.42 -2.70 2.43
CA GLN A 343 -29.87 -2.82 2.58
C GLN A 343 -30.56 -1.46 2.73
N LEU A 344 -29.92 -0.53 3.42
CA LEU A 344 -30.43 0.84 3.55
C LEU A 344 -30.37 1.56 2.20
N ARG A 345 -29.24 1.53 1.50
CA ARG A 345 -29.10 2.07 0.13
C ARG A 345 -30.18 1.48 -0.77
N TRP A 346 -30.38 0.16 -0.73
CA TRP A 346 -31.43 -0.51 -1.48
C TRP A 346 -32.82 -0.01 -1.13
N SER A 347 -33.06 0.26 0.17
CA SER A 347 -34.35 0.81 0.62
C SER A 347 -34.60 2.19 0.06
N LEU A 348 -33.59 3.05 0.08
CA LEU A 348 -33.68 4.41 -0.50
C LEU A 348 -33.87 4.36 -2.03
N ASP A 349 -33.14 3.49 -2.72
CA ASP A 349 -33.28 3.29 -4.17
C ASP A 349 -34.68 2.82 -4.58
N CYS A 350 -35.37 2.07 -3.70
CA CYS A 350 -36.76 1.66 -3.89
C CYS A 350 -37.79 2.73 -3.44
N GLY A 351 -37.35 3.90 -3.01
CA GLY A 351 -38.24 4.96 -2.51
C GLY A 351 -38.96 4.63 -1.20
N ALA A 352 -38.42 3.67 -0.43
CA ALA A 352 -39.03 3.28 0.82
C ALA A 352 -38.77 4.30 1.93
N GLN A 353 -39.77 4.49 2.81
CA GLN A 353 -39.59 5.26 4.02
C GLN A 353 -38.71 4.49 5.01
N VAL A 354 -37.61 5.09 5.41
CA VAL A 354 -36.70 4.53 6.41
C VAL A 354 -36.77 5.38 7.68
N PRO A 355 -36.82 4.77 8.87
CA PRO A 355 -36.83 5.51 10.13
C PRO A 355 -35.61 6.42 10.26
N PRO A 356 -35.76 7.68 10.74
CA PRO A 356 -34.65 8.63 10.87
C PRO A 356 -33.45 8.10 11.65
N GLY A 357 -33.67 7.35 12.73
CA GLY A 357 -32.59 6.74 13.51
C GLY A 357 -31.73 5.75 12.71
N GLN A 358 -32.35 4.95 11.81
CA GLN A 358 -31.61 4.06 10.92
C GLN A 358 -30.82 4.83 9.86
N LEU A 359 -31.35 5.93 9.37
CA LEU A 359 -30.64 6.83 8.43
C LEU A 359 -29.41 7.45 9.10
N LEU A 360 -29.52 7.92 10.33
CA LEU A 360 -28.40 8.46 11.10
C LEU A 360 -27.37 7.38 11.43
N GLN A 361 -27.80 6.20 11.85
CA GLN A 361 -26.89 5.08 12.08
C GLN A 361 -26.11 4.70 10.82
N ALA A 362 -26.78 4.72 9.66
CA ALA A 362 -26.11 4.45 8.38
C ALA A 362 -25.14 5.56 7.99
N ALA A 363 -25.52 6.83 8.19
CA ALA A 363 -24.63 7.96 7.94
C ALA A 363 -23.37 7.92 8.84
N ALA A 364 -23.55 7.53 10.11
CA ALA A 364 -22.45 7.33 11.04
C ALA A 364 -21.53 6.18 10.62
N ALA A 365 -22.10 5.02 10.25
CA ALA A 365 -21.34 3.87 9.78
C ALA A 365 -20.57 4.19 8.50
N ALA A 366 -21.23 4.82 7.52
CA ALA A 366 -20.60 5.22 6.27
C ALA A 366 -19.44 6.21 6.47
N ASN A 367 -19.58 7.19 7.38
CA ASN A 367 -18.48 8.08 7.74
C ASN A 367 -17.33 7.34 8.42
N THR A 368 -17.63 6.37 9.29
CA THR A 368 -16.62 5.53 9.96
C THR A 368 -15.87 4.66 8.94
N ASP A 369 -16.56 4.19 7.90
CA ASP A 369 -15.97 3.39 6.82
C ASP A 369 -15.35 4.23 5.70
N LEU A 370 -15.32 5.56 5.85
CA LEU A 370 -14.79 6.54 4.89
C LEU A 370 -15.50 6.47 3.53
N GLU A 371 -16.82 6.27 3.55
CA GLU A 371 -17.72 6.28 2.39
C GLU A 371 -18.58 7.56 2.35
N PRO A 372 -18.02 8.72 2.02
CA PRO A 372 -18.73 9.99 2.12
C PRO A 372 -19.98 10.07 1.24
N ALA A 373 -19.99 9.42 0.08
CA ALA A 373 -21.17 9.41 -0.81
C ALA A 373 -22.37 8.70 -0.15
N ALA A 374 -22.15 7.56 0.49
CA ALA A 374 -23.18 6.83 1.22
C ALA A 374 -23.65 7.62 2.46
N ALA A 375 -22.72 8.25 3.18
CA ALA A 375 -23.06 9.12 4.32
C ALA A 375 -23.94 10.31 3.90
N ILE A 376 -23.60 10.97 2.78
CA ILE A 376 -24.40 12.07 2.22
C ILE A 376 -25.79 11.59 1.81
N GLN A 377 -25.91 10.44 1.14
CA GLN A 377 -27.20 9.88 0.73
C GLN A 377 -28.10 9.62 1.94
N ALA A 378 -27.58 8.96 2.95
CA ALA A 378 -28.30 8.62 4.16
C ALA A 378 -28.71 9.86 4.95
N ALA A 379 -27.77 10.78 5.20
CA ALA A 379 -28.05 11.99 6.00
C ALA A 379 -29.03 12.95 5.30
N ARG A 380 -28.97 13.10 3.97
CA ARG A 380 -29.92 13.90 3.19
C ARG A 380 -31.33 13.30 3.14
N ALA A 381 -31.48 12.01 3.36
CA ALA A 381 -32.79 11.36 3.43
C ALA A 381 -33.55 11.66 4.73
N VAL A 382 -32.87 12.15 5.78
CA VAL A 382 -33.50 12.59 7.04
C VAL A 382 -34.33 13.81 6.79
N ARG A 383 -35.66 13.73 7.10
CA ARG A 383 -36.63 14.82 6.92
C ARG A 383 -37.21 15.37 8.22
N ASP A 384 -37.17 14.57 9.28
CA ASP A 384 -37.70 14.95 10.59
C ASP A 384 -36.81 16.01 11.23
N ALA A 385 -37.39 17.18 11.54
CA ALA A 385 -36.70 18.35 12.10
C ALA A 385 -35.91 18.05 13.37
N ARG A 386 -36.34 17.06 14.17
CA ARG A 386 -35.67 16.68 15.42
C ARG A 386 -34.31 16.03 15.20
N PHE A 387 -34.12 15.39 14.04
CA PHE A 387 -32.90 14.67 13.69
C PHE A 387 -32.00 15.40 12.70
N LEU A 388 -32.47 16.54 12.16
CA LEU A 388 -31.69 17.33 11.19
C LEU A 388 -30.34 17.81 11.73
N PRO A 389 -30.20 18.26 12.98
CA PRO A 389 -28.89 18.69 13.48
C PRO A 389 -27.85 17.59 13.44
N GLU A 390 -28.18 16.37 13.88
CA GLU A 390 -27.28 15.23 13.82
C GLU A 390 -26.96 14.83 12.37
N ALA A 391 -27.96 14.82 11.49
CA ALA A 391 -27.74 14.59 10.07
C ALA A 391 -26.77 15.62 9.45
N ARG A 392 -26.82 16.89 9.86
CA ARG A 392 -25.90 17.96 9.41
C ARG A 392 -24.46 17.69 9.85
N ILE A 393 -24.26 17.15 11.06
CA ILE A 393 -22.90 16.78 11.51
C ILE A 393 -22.34 15.65 10.66
N HIS A 394 -23.16 14.65 10.31
CA HIS A 394 -22.71 13.59 9.39
C HIS A 394 -22.45 14.13 7.98
N LEU A 395 -23.24 15.09 7.49
CA LEU A 395 -22.94 15.80 6.25
C LEU A 395 -21.64 16.58 6.34
N ALA A 396 -21.39 17.27 7.44
CA ALA A 396 -20.14 18.00 7.65
C ALA A 396 -18.91 17.08 7.60
N TYR A 397 -18.96 15.92 8.26
CA TYR A 397 -17.88 14.93 8.16
C TYR A 397 -17.66 14.40 6.74
N ALA A 398 -18.75 14.06 6.06
CA ALA A 398 -18.66 13.57 4.69
C ALA A 398 -18.05 14.62 3.73
N HIS A 399 -18.42 15.90 3.88
CA HIS A 399 -17.83 16.99 3.09
C HIS A 399 -16.37 17.25 3.47
N TYR A 400 -16.02 17.13 4.75
CA TYR A 400 -14.63 17.21 5.20
C TYR A 400 -13.76 16.13 4.54
N LEU A 401 -14.22 14.86 4.51
CA LEU A 401 -13.52 13.77 3.83
C LEU A 401 -13.32 14.02 2.32
N LEU A 402 -14.25 14.75 1.69
CA LEU A 402 -14.15 15.17 0.29
C LEU A 402 -13.26 16.41 0.09
N GLY A 403 -12.66 16.97 1.15
CA GLY A 403 -11.89 18.22 1.08
C GLY A 403 -12.72 19.48 0.90
N LEU A 404 -14.05 19.37 1.00
CA LEU A 404 -15.00 20.49 0.84
C LEU A 404 -15.19 21.19 2.20
N HIS A 405 -14.13 21.86 2.66
CA HIS A 405 -14.05 22.39 4.03
C HIS A 405 -15.08 23.50 4.29
N GLN A 406 -15.38 24.34 3.29
CA GLN A 406 -16.37 25.44 3.43
C GLN A 406 -17.79 24.91 3.61
N GLU A 407 -18.15 23.87 2.86
CA GLU A 407 -19.43 23.18 2.98
C GLU A 407 -19.53 22.45 4.33
N ALA A 408 -18.44 21.83 4.76
CA ALA A 408 -18.38 21.18 6.08
C ALA A 408 -18.61 22.18 7.21
N ILE A 409 -17.99 23.38 7.14
CA ILE A 409 -18.20 24.48 8.08
C ILE A 409 -19.68 24.91 8.07
N GLY A 410 -20.25 25.14 6.90
CA GLY A 410 -21.64 25.57 6.79
C GLY A 410 -22.65 24.56 7.38
N TYR A 411 -22.43 23.26 7.19
CA TYR A 411 -23.25 22.23 7.83
C TYR A 411 -23.06 22.19 9.35
N LEU A 412 -21.82 22.36 9.83
CA LEU A 412 -21.51 22.33 11.26
C LEU A 412 -22.12 23.54 11.98
N GLU A 413 -22.02 24.75 11.43
CA GLU A 413 -22.66 25.96 11.95
C GLU A 413 -24.19 25.84 11.99
N ALA A 414 -24.78 25.28 10.92
CA ALA A 414 -26.23 25.05 10.86
C ALA A 414 -26.71 23.93 11.81
N ALA A 415 -25.80 23.10 12.34
CA ALA A 415 -26.11 22.06 13.33
C ALA A 415 -26.11 22.58 14.77
N TRP A 416 -25.47 23.74 15.05
CA TRP A 416 -25.31 24.32 16.39
C TRP A 416 -26.64 24.85 16.96
N PRO A 417 -26.99 24.62 18.28
CA PRO A 417 -26.16 24.41 19.46
C PRO A 417 -26.41 23.08 20.17
N TRP A 418 -25.58 22.04 19.93
CA TRP A 418 -25.59 20.86 20.75
C TRP A 418 -24.63 21.01 21.95
N ARG A 419 -25.05 20.63 23.15
CA ARG A 419 -24.22 20.85 24.36
C ARG A 419 -23.62 19.59 24.96
N TYR A 420 -24.15 18.39 24.66
CA TYR A 420 -23.74 17.15 25.35
C TYR A 420 -23.79 15.89 24.45
N GLY A 421 -23.10 14.84 24.87
CA GLY A 421 -23.20 13.51 24.30
C GLY A 421 -22.28 13.25 23.09
N ARG A 422 -22.50 12.11 22.43
CA ARG A 422 -21.71 11.61 21.29
C ARG A 422 -21.69 12.61 20.13
N THR A 423 -22.82 13.17 19.82
CA THR A 423 -23.00 14.12 18.71
C THR A 423 -22.19 15.40 18.92
N PHE A 424 -22.13 15.92 20.16
CA PHE A 424 -21.29 17.04 20.52
C PHE A 424 -19.80 16.71 20.35
N TYR A 425 -19.39 15.56 20.88
CA TYR A 425 -17.99 15.11 20.75
C TYR A 425 -17.56 14.96 19.29
N LEU A 426 -18.44 14.39 18.43
CA LEU A 426 -18.22 14.27 17.01
C LEU A 426 -18.07 15.65 16.33
N ALA A 427 -18.96 16.59 16.66
CA ALA A 427 -18.92 17.96 16.13
C ALA A 427 -17.65 18.71 16.58
N ALA A 428 -17.28 18.61 17.84
CA ALA A 428 -16.11 19.26 18.41
C ALA A 428 -14.80 18.70 17.83
N ARG A 429 -14.73 17.39 17.60
CA ARG A 429 -13.59 16.77 16.91
C ARG A 429 -13.42 17.28 15.48
N LEU A 430 -14.54 17.42 14.75
CA LEU A 430 -14.50 17.95 13.39
C LEU A 430 -14.11 19.43 13.37
N ALA A 431 -14.67 20.21 14.29
CA ALA A 431 -14.37 21.64 14.39
C ALA A 431 -12.89 21.92 14.67
N ALA A 432 -12.25 21.09 15.49
CA ALA A 432 -10.82 21.19 15.80
C ALA A 432 -9.91 20.98 14.56
N ARG A 433 -10.41 20.29 13.52
CA ARG A 433 -9.69 20.00 12.27
C ARG A 433 -9.94 21.03 11.17
N LEU A 434 -11.02 21.83 11.28
CA LEU A 434 -11.35 22.82 10.25
C LEU A 434 -10.48 24.09 10.39
N PRO A 435 -10.20 24.83 9.28
CA PRO A 435 -9.39 26.04 9.29
C PRO A 435 -9.84 27.07 10.32
N ALA A 436 -8.89 27.77 10.96
CA ALA A 436 -9.14 28.72 12.03
C ALA A 436 -10.17 29.79 11.65
N GLY A 437 -11.17 29.98 12.47
CA GLY A 437 -12.31 30.92 12.30
C GLY A 437 -13.58 30.45 12.98
N MET A 438 -13.69 29.16 13.28
CA MET A 438 -14.81 28.67 14.08
C MET A 438 -14.46 28.72 15.57
N ASN A 439 -14.97 29.72 16.26
CA ASN A 439 -15.12 29.68 17.71
C ASN A 439 -16.24 28.67 18.03
N VAL A 440 -15.93 27.37 17.94
CA VAL A 440 -16.76 26.38 18.65
C VAL A 440 -16.52 26.64 20.12
N PRO A 441 -17.52 27.02 20.90
CA PRO A 441 -17.33 27.22 22.33
C PRO A 441 -17.09 25.86 23.02
N VAL A 442 -15.86 25.41 22.99
CA VAL A 442 -15.37 24.23 23.74
C VAL A 442 -15.06 24.62 25.20
N GLN A 443 -15.65 25.70 25.70
CA GLN A 443 -15.51 26.08 27.10
C GLN A 443 -16.46 25.23 27.94
N GLY A 444 -15.92 24.19 28.58
CA GLY A 444 -16.39 23.70 29.86
C GLY A 444 -16.18 24.78 30.90
N GLY A 445 -16.94 25.86 30.83
CA GLY A 445 -17.09 26.85 31.86
C GLY A 445 -18.35 26.51 32.66
N GLU A 446 -18.22 26.41 33.96
CA GLU A 446 -19.17 26.41 35.03
C GLU A 446 -20.64 26.29 34.65
N ALA A 447 -21.31 25.32 35.22
CA ALA A 447 -22.73 25.10 35.14
C ALA A 447 -23.52 26.40 35.46
N ASP A 448 -23.79 27.19 34.45
CA ASP A 448 -24.75 28.27 34.57
C ASP A 448 -26.13 27.60 34.54
N THR A 449 -26.66 27.38 35.74
CA THR A 449 -27.98 26.87 36.00
C THR A 449 -29.03 27.97 35.73
N ALA A 450 -29.28 28.22 34.48
CA ALA A 450 -30.49 28.98 34.09
C ALA A 450 -31.37 28.06 33.20
N PRO A 451 -32.58 27.73 33.63
CA PRO A 451 -33.51 26.97 32.83
C PRO A 451 -34.05 27.84 31.67
N GLY A 452 -33.44 27.72 30.50
CA GLY A 452 -34.03 28.26 29.28
C GLY A 452 -35.24 27.40 28.88
N ASN A 453 -36.41 28.01 28.85
CA ASN A 453 -37.69 27.45 28.34
C ASN A 453 -37.61 27.15 26.82
N GLY A 454 -36.82 26.19 26.41
CA GLY A 454 -36.93 25.54 25.11
C GLY A 454 -37.43 24.13 25.28
N PRO A 455 -38.15 23.53 24.31
CA PRO A 455 -38.57 22.15 24.44
C PRO A 455 -37.35 21.26 24.57
N GLU A 456 -37.25 20.45 25.62
CA GLU A 456 -36.24 19.42 25.76
C GLU A 456 -36.24 18.58 24.50
N PRO A 457 -35.07 18.35 23.85
CA PRO A 457 -34.99 17.41 22.77
C PRO A 457 -35.37 16.04 23.30
N VAL A 458 -36.46 15.48 22.81
CA VAL A 458 -36.87 14.11 23.07
C VAL A 458 -35.81 13.21 22.41
N SER A 459 -34.86 12.76 23.20
CA SER A 459 -33.93 11.74 22.75
C SER A 459 -34.73 10.48 22.41
N PRO A 460 -34.51 9.86 21.22
CA PRO A 460 -35.02 8.53 20.95
C PRO A 460 -34.56 7.59 22.06
N GLU A 461 -35.30 6.52 22.35
CA GLU A 461 -34.90 5.53 23.36
C GLU A 461 -33.45 5.12 23.13
N PRO A 462 -32.54 5.34 24.11
CA PRO A 462 -31.14 5.12 23.90
C PRO A 462 -30.86 3.64 23.61
N THR A 463 -30.22 3.35 22.50
CA THR A 463 -29.59 2.05 22.32
C THR A 463 -28.62 1.81 23.48
N SER A 464 -28.37 0.57 23.86
CA SER A 464 -27.53 0.24 25.03
C SER A 464 -26.14 0.91 25.07
N ASN A 465 -25.68 1.43 23.95
CA ASN A 465 -24.40 2.13 23.79
C ASN A 465 -24.52 3.66 23.97
N GLU A 466 -25.72 4.26 23.78
CA GLU A 466 -25.96 5.71 23.92
C GLU A 466 -26.16 6.13 25.39
N SER A 467 -26.62 5.22 26.24
CA SER A 467 -26.76 5.49 27.66
C SER A 467 -25.42 5.79 28.37
N SER A 468 -24.31 5.22 27.92
CA SER A 468 -22.98 5.47 28.44
C SER A 468 -22.43 6.85 28.08
N TRP A 469 -22.79 7.39 26.89
CA TRP A 469 -22.38 8.71 26.44
C TRP A 469 -23.11 9.85 27.10
N SER A 470 -24.42 9.69 27.31
CA SER A 470 -25.27 10.74 27.93
C SER A 470 -24.99 10.96 29.40
N GLN A 471 -24.38 9.98 30.10
CA GLN A 471 -24.07 10.03 31.52
C GLN A 471 -22.59 10.34 31.81
N SER A 472 -21.73 10.41 30.81
CA SER A 472 -20.28 10.60 31.03
C SER A 472 -19.87 12.09 30.94
N PRO A 473 -19.38 12.68 32.02
CA PRO A 473 -18.75 14.03 31.98
C PRO A 473 -17.56 14.12 31.05
N ALA A 474 -16.87 12.98 30.80
CA ALA A 474 -15.69 12.89 29.94
C ALA A 474 -15.99 13.31 28.49
N ALA A 475 -17.19 13.07 27.97
CA ALA A 475 -17.53 13.40 26.58
C ALA A 475 -17.46 14.91 26.29
N GLY A 476 -17.85 15.74 27.27
CA GLY A 476 -17.82 17.22 27.12
C GLY A 476 -16.40 17.79 27.10
N VAL A 477 -15.47 17.16 27.79
CA VAL A 477 -14.10 17.66 27.99
C VAL A 477 -13.11 17.01 27.00
N ALA A 478 -13.43 15.79 26.56
CA ALA A 478 -12.53 14.95 25.75
C ALA A 478 -12.01 15.62 24.48
N ALA A 479 -12.87 16.32 23.75
CA ALA A 479 -12.46 16.97 22.50
C ALA A 479 -11.43 18.10 22.78
N GLY A 480 -11.63 18.87 23.84
CA GLY A 480 -10.70 19.92 24.25
C GLY A 480 -9.33 19.38 24.65
N ILE A 481 -9.31 18.27 25.41
CA ILE A 481 -8.06 17.62 25.83
C ILE A 481 -7.34 16.96 24.65
N LEU A 482 -8.06 16.19 23.82
CA LEU A 482 -7.47 15.42 22.71
C LEU A 482 -6.90 16.29 21.58
N HIS A 483 -7.39 17.52 21.42
CA HIS A 483 -6.92 18.49 20.41
C HIS A 483 -6.17 19.68 21.01
N ARG A 484 -5.81 19.59 22.32
CA ARG A 484 -5.03 20.64 22.99
C ARG A 484 -3.65 20.76 22.37
N ARG A 485 -3.23 21.99 22.12
CA ARG A 485 -1.84 22.25 21.69
C ARG A 485 -0.87 22.07 22.87
N TRP A 486 0.33 21.61 22.55
CA TRP A 486 1.40 21.37 23.54
C TRP A 486 2.27 22.63 23.70
N ASP A 487 1.64 23.78 23.89
CA ASP A 487 2.34 25.06 24.01
C ASP A 487 2.91 25.29 25.43
N GLY A 488 2.43 24.53 26.43
CA GLY A 488 2.83 24.57 27.82
C GLY A 488 3.62 23.33 28.27
N PRO A 489 3.87 23.19 29.61
CA PRO A 489 4.52 22.00 30.13
C PRO A 489 3.79 20.71 29.79
N SER A 490 4.53 19.71 29.35
CA SER A 490 3.96 18.41 28.97
C SER A 490 3.34 17.63 30.13
N SER A 491 3.75 17.97 31.41
CA SER A 491 3.17 17.41 32.64
C SER A 491 1.67 17.66 32.75
N ASP A 492 1.22 18.84 32.34
CA ASP A 492 -0.17 19.27 32.46
C ASP A 492 -1.06 18.52 31.47
N VAL A 493 -0.54 18.34 30.25
CA VAL A 493 -1.22 17.53 29.23
C VAL A 493 -1.28 16.06 29.64
N GLU A 494 -0.20 15.56 30.26
CA GLU A 494 -0.13 14.19 30.77
C GLU A 494 -1.16 13.93 31.85
N ALA A 495 -1.31 14.84 32.83
CA ALA A 495 -2.30 14.74 33.90
C ALA A 495 -3.73 14.74 33.34
N ASP A 496 -4.05 15.69 32.46
CA ASP A 496 -5.37 15.77 31.81
C ASP A 496 -5.73 14.50 31.04
N LEU A 497 -4.74 13.90 30.34
CA LEU A 497 -4.95 12.64 29.58
C LEU A 497 -5.16 11.45 30.52
N GLN A 498 -4.45 11.38 31.67
CA GLN A 498 -4.62 10.32 32.65
C GLN A 498 -6.02 10.36 33.27
N ASP A 499 -6.46 11.54 33.70
CA ASP A 499 -7.79 11.76 34.25
C ASP A 499 -8.88 11.39 33.21
N LEU A 500 -8.67 11.76 31.92
CA LEU A 500 -9.59 11.43 30.85
C LEU A 500 -9.67 9.91 30.60
N ILE A 501 -8.54 9.19 30.62
CA ILE A 501 -8.49 7.74 30.42
C ILE A 501 -9.29 7.02 31.52
N GLU A 502 -9.18 7.47 32.78
CA GLU A 502 -9.91 6.91 33.91
C GLU A 502 -11.41 7.22 33.80
N ALA A 503 -11.75 8.49 33.52
CA ALA A 503 -13.14 8.92 33.35
C ALA A 503 -13.85 8.27 32.16
N ALA A 504 -13.11 7.93 31.09
CA ALA A 504 -13.64 7.34 29.86
C ALA A 504 -13.48 5.81 29.77
N ALA A 505 -13.30 5.10 30.89
CA ALA A 505 -13.03 3.66 30.91
C ALA A 505 -14.07 2.83 30.11
N ALA A 506 -15.34 3.24 30.10
CA ALA A 506 -16.43 2.58 29.37
C ALA A 506 -16.63 3.10 27.93
N LEU A 507 -15.84 4.08 27.47
CA LEU A 507 -16.00 4.74 26.18
C LEU A 507 -14.76 4.54 25.28
N PRO A 508 -14.67 3.46 24.51
CA PRO A 508 -13.51 3.16 23.65
C PRO A 508 -13.13 4.30 22.71
N ASP A 509 -14.11 4.99 22.14
CA ASP A 509 -13.90 6.13 21.22
C ASP A 509 -13.22 7.36 21.86
N ILE A 510 -13.14 7.43 23.19
CA ILE A 510 -12.41 8.45 23.93
C ILE A 510 -11.15 7.85 24.57
N ARG A 511 -11.29 6.71 25.23
CA ARG A 511 -10.21 6.07 25.99
C ARG A 511 -9.02 5.69 25.09
N LEU A 512 -9.28 5.05 23.93
CA LEU A 512 -8.21 4.57 23.04
C LEU A 512 -7.43 5.73 22.39
N PRO A 513 -8.06 6.78 21.82
CA PRO A 513 -7.36 7.97 21.39
C PRO A 513 -6.57 8.67 22.50
N ALA A 514 -7.11 8.74 23.75
CA ALA A 514 -6.41 9.32 24.87
C ALA A 514 -5.17 8.51 25.28
N LEU A 515 -5.27 7.16 25.31
CA LEU A 515 -4.14 6.27 25.55
C LEU A 515 -3.04 6.45 24.49
N SER A 516 -3.45 6.50 23.22
CA SER A 516 -2.53 6.66 22.08
C SER A 516 -1.83 8.02 22.13
N LEU A 517 -2.55 9.09 22.49
CA LEU A 517 -1.97 10.42 22.62
C LEU A 517 -1.02 10.51 23.86
N LEU A 518 -1.38 9.87 24.97
CA LEU A 518 -0.49 9.75 26.13
C LEU A 518 0.78 8.96 25.80
N ALA A 519 0.65 7.92 24.99
CA ALA A 519 1.80 7.15 24.49
C ALA A 519 2.73 8.00 23.64
N GLU A 520 2.18 8.76 22.68
CA GLU A 520 2.92 9.70 21.83
C GLU A 520 3.65 10.75 22.69
N LEU A 521 2.97 11.33 23.69
CA LEU A 521 3.53 12.30 24.60
C LEU A 521 4.70 11.72 25.39
N ARG A 522 4.53 10.52 25.96
CA ARG A 522 5.61 9.83 26.70
C ARG A 522 6.82 9.51 25.84
N ALA A 523 6.58 9.09 24.60
CA ALA A 523 7.65 8.87 23.63
C ALA A 523 8.39 10.18 23.31
N ALA A 524 7.66 11.29 23.14
CA ALA A 524 8.23 12.62 22.93
C ALA A 524 9.02 13.12 24.14
N GLN A 525 8.61 12.75 25.36
CA GLN A 525 9.34 13.02 26.60
C GLN A 525 10.59 12.15 26.80
N GLY A 526 10.82 11.14 25.91
CA GLY A 526 11.94 10.20 26.01
C GLY A 526 11.65 8.94 26.81
N ARG A 527 10.43 8.73 27.29
CA ARG A 527 9.99 7.53 28.04
C ARG A 527 9.43 6.47 27.09
N LEU A 528 10.29 5.93 26.22
CA LEU A 528 9.89 5.07 25.11
C LEU A 528 9.22 3.77 25.54
N THR A 529 9.76 3.09 26.55
CA THR A 529 9.23 1.82 27.06
C THR A 529 7.80 1.96 27.58
N ALA A 530 7.56 3.00 28.39
CA ALA A 530 6.23 3.28 28.92
C ALA A 530 5.26 3.73 27.82
N GLY A 531 5.73 4.56 26.88
CA GLY A 531 4.96 5.00 25.71
C GLY A 531 4.52 3.82 24.87
N LEU A 532 5.46 2.97 24.42
CA LEU A 532 5.20 1.85 23.53
C LEU A 532 4.24 0.81 24.14
N ARG A 533 4.27 0.61 25.45
CA ARG A 533 3.31 -0.27 26.14
C ARG A 533 1.87 0.25 26.02
N LEU A 534 1.65 1.53 26.30
CA LEU A 534 0.31 2.14 26.18
C LEU A 534 -0.18 2.17 24.74
N ASP A 535 0.72 2.44 23.84
CA ASP A 535 0.45 2.51 22.43
C ASP A 535 0.01 1.15 21.84
N ARG A 536 0.70 0.06 22.20
CA ARG A 536 0.29 -1.30 21.82
C ARG A 536 -1.07 -1.68 22.44
N GLU A 537 -1.38 -1.23 23.66
CA GLU A 537 -2.70 -1.40 24.27
C GLU A 537 -3.77 -0.69 23.43
N ALA A 538 -3.53 0.59 23.09
CA ALA A 538 -4.46 1.38 22.29
C ALA A 538 -4.67 0.79 20.89
N TRP A 539 -3.60 0.39 20.20
CA TRP A 539 -3.63 -0.20 18.88
C TRP A 539 -4.38 -1.54 18.86
N THR A 540 -4.08 -2.43 19.80
CA THR A 540 -4.77 -3.73 19.92
C THR A 540 -6.25 -3.54 20.22
N GLY A 541 -6.60 -2.63 21.14
CA GLY A 541 -7.99 -2.28 21.44
C GLY A 541 -8.73 -1.72 20.22
N GLY A 542 -8.08 -0.86 19.42
CA GLY A 542 -8.64 -0.31 18.20
C GLY A 542 -8.89 -1.35 17.10
N ARG A 543 -8.08 -2.40 17.01
CA ARG A 543 -8.23 -3.48 16.04
C ARG A 543 -9.35 -4.46 16.41
N THR A 544 -9.54 -4.75 17.68
CA THR A 544 -10.53 -5.73 18.15
C THR A 544 -11.98 -5.26 18.08
N GLY A 545 -12.20 -4.02 17.72
CA GLY A 545 -13.53 -3.41 17.56
C GLY A 545 -13.87 -2.44 18.69
N GLY A 546 -14.85 -1.57 18.45
CA GLY A 546 -15.33 -0.60 19.44
C GLY A 546 -15.12 0.86 19.03
N LEU A 547 -14.32 1.14 18.01
CA LEU A 547 -14.20 2.48 17.44
C LEU A 547 -15.35 2.74 16.48
N THR A 548 -16.12 3.76 16.77
CA THR A 548 -17.27 4.19 15.95
C THR A 548 -17.12 5.61 15.43
N MET A 549 -15.99 6.28 15.76
CA MET A 549 -15.70 7.62 15.28
C MET A 549 -14.97 7.58 13.93
N PRO A 550 -15.33 8.47 12.99
CA PRO A 550 -14.60 8.59 11.74
C PRO A 550 -13.11 8.91 11.98
N LEU A 551 -12.22 8.34 11.18
CA LEU A 551 -10.77 8.52 11.22
C LEU A 551 -10.06 8.07 12.53
N ALA A 552 -10.78 7.57 13.53
CA ALA A 552 -10.16 7.19 14.81
C ALA A 552 -9.14 6.06 14.66
N ARG A 553 -9.40 5.11 13.76
CA ARG A 553 -8.48 4.00 13.45
C ARG A 553 -7.20 4.50 12.79
N GLU A 554 -7.32 5.42 11.85
CA GLU A 554 -6.20 6.02 11.13
C GLU A 554 -5.33 6.91 12.04
N GLU A 555 -5.94 7.62 12.98
CA GLU A 555 -5.21 8.37 14.00
C GLU A 555 -4.40 7.45 14.92
N LEU A 556 -5.02 6.35 15.39
CA LEU A 556 -4.32 5.34 16.19
C LEU A 556 -3.16 4.73 15.41
N LEU A 557 -3.39 4.39 14.13
CA LEU A 557 -2.34 3.85 13.25
C LEU A 557 -1.17 4.82 13.12
N ALA A 558 -1.45 6.10 12.84
CA ALA A 558 -0.42 7.11 12.67
C ALA A 558 0.47 7.26 13.93
N ARG A 559 -0.16 7.34 15.11
CA ARG A 559 0.58 7.43 16.39
C ARG A 559 1.34 6.15 16.71
N HIS A 560 0.75 4.98 16.40
CA HIS A 560 1.42 3.70 16.54
C HIS A 560 2.68 3.63 15.67
N CYS A 561 2.59 4.03 14.40
CA CYS A 561 3.76 4.13 13.52
C CYS A 561 4.83 5.07 14.10
N LEU A 562 4.44 6.25 14.62
CA LEU A 562 5.40 7.19 15.24
C LEU A 562 6.08 6.61 16.48
N SER A 563 5.34 5.90 17.32
CA SER A 563 5.88 5.21 18.48
C SER A 563 6.90 4.14 18.10
N LEU A 564 6.60 3.32 17.08
CA LEU A 564 7.50 2.30 16.55
C LEU A 564 8.76 2.90 15.90
N ILE A 565 8.62 3.99 15.14
CA ILE A 565 9.74 4.73 14.54
C ILE A 565 10.67 5.27 15.63
N ARG A 566 10.13 5.88 16.69
CA ARG A 566 10.94 6.38 17.80
C ARG A 566 11.64 5.28 18.60
N ALA A 567 11.01 4.12 18.71
CA ALA A 567 11.59 2.95 19.37
C ALA A 567 12.59 2.19 18.49
N GLY A 568 12.64 2.43 17.19
CA GLY A 568 13.47 1.69 16.23
C GLY A 568 12.94 0.29 15.88
N GLU A 569 11.63 0.05 16.07
CA GLU A 569 10.98 -1.24 15.83
C GLU A 569 10.58 -1.40 14.35
N TRP A 570 11.59 -1.42 13.47
CA TRP A 570 11.42 -1.36 12.01
C TRP A 570 10.63 -2.51 11.41
N ALA A 571 10.84 -3.73 11.91
CA ALA A 571 10.16 -4.92 11.41
C ALA A 571 8.67 -4.92 11.79
N GLU A 572 8.32 -4.51 13.02
CA GLU A 572 6.94 -4.37 13.47
C GLU A 572 6.24 -3.28 12.67
N LEU A 573 6.90 -2.13 12.45
CA LEU A 573 6.36 -1.04 11.65
C LEU A 573 6.02 -1.49 10.22
N ALA A 574 6.93 -2.18 9.55
CA ALA A 574 6.68 -2.68 8.18
C ALA A 574 5.46 -3.61 8.16
N GLY A 575 5.37 -4.55 9.11
CA GLY A 575 4.23 -5.46 9.24
C GLY A 575 2.91 -4.73 9.50
N VAL A 576 2.93 -3.66 10.29
CA VAL A 576 1.73 -2.84 10.56
C VAL A 576 1.27 -2.08 9.32
N LEU A 577 2.19 -1.44 8.60
CA LEU A 577 1.87 -0.68 7.38
C LEU A 577 1.33 -1.59 6.27
N ASP A 578 2.01 -2.70 6.01
CA ASP A 578 1.62 -3.65 4.97
C ASP A 578 0.33 -4.39 5.33
N GLY A 579 0.17 -4.76 6.60
CA GLY A 579 -1.04 -5.39 7.12
C GLY A 579 -2.26 -4.48 6.99
N TYR A 580 -2.14 -3.21 7.37
CA TYR A 580 -3.24 -2.25 7.23
C TYR A 580 -3.64 -2.04 5.77
N ALA A 581 -2.66 -1.87 4.88
CA ALA A 581 -2.92 -1.69 3.45
C ALA A 581 -3.58 -2.93 2.81
N ALA A 582 -3.22 -4.13 3.28
CA ALA A 582 -3.82 -5.37 2.81
C ALA A 582 -5.24 -5.59 3.32
N GLU A 583 -5.52 -5.21 4.58
CA GLU A 583 -6.82 -5.39 5.22
C GLU A 583 -7.86 -4.33 4.81
N HIS A 584 -7.39 -3.12 4.44
CA HIS A 584 -8.25 -1.96 4.22
C HIS A 584 -7.99 -1.21 2.89
N PRO A 585 -7.97 -1.88 1.72
CA PRO A 585 -7.63 -1.23 0.45
C PRO A 585 -8.56 -0.07 0.09
N ALA A 586 -9.87 -0.18 0.38
CA ALA A 586 -10.83 0.89 0.10
C ALA A 586 -10.58 2.21 0.87
N ARG A 587 -9.82 2.16 1.98
CA ARG A 587 -9.49 3.32 2.82
C ARG A 587 -8.20 4.02 2.39
N LEU A 588 -7.43 3.42 1.46
CA LEU A 588 -6.11 3.94 1.05
C LEU A 588 -6.17 5.30 0.36
N LEU A 589 -7.30 5.67 -0.24
CA LEU A 589 -7.51 7.02 -0.76
C LEU A 589 -7.27 8.09 0.32
N TYR A 590 -7.62 7.80 1.57
CA TYR A 590 -7.56 8.75 2.69
C TYR A 590 -6.37 8.52 3.62
N SER A 591 -5.74 7.37 3.56
CA SER A 591 -4.64 6.96 4.46
C SER A 591 -3.34 6.66 3.73
N GLY A 592 -3.36 6.43 2.43
CA GLY A 592 -2.19 6.02 1.63
C GLY A 592 -1.02 6.98 1.73
N GLY A 593 -1.28 8.27 1.58
CA GLY A 593 -0.26 9.31 1.71
C GLY A 593 0.39 9.36 3.10
N MET A 594 -0.38 9.15 4.16
CA MET A 594 0.15 9.02 5.52
C MET A 594 1.03 7.75 5.65
N LEU A 595 0.61 6.61 5.06
CA LEU A 595 1.42 5.38 5.09
C LEU A 595 2.76 5.58 4.36
N HIS A 596 2.77 6.22 3.19
CA HIS A 596 3.99 6.61 2.49
C HIS A 596 4.86 7.55 3.33
N GLY A 597 4.26 8.57 3.95
CA GLY A 597 4.95 9.50 4.85
C GLY A 597 5.63 8.77 6.02
N MET A 598 4.95 7.82 6.68
CA MET A 598 5.49 7.04 7.79
C MET A 598 6.62 6.09 7.34
N ARG A 599 6.45 5.41 6.21
CA ARG A 599 7.49 4.56 5.61
C ARG A 599 8.72 5.39 5.24
N GLY A 600 8.52 6.50 4.55
CA GLY A 600 9.58 7.40 4.16
C GLY A 600 10.32 8.00 5.37
N PHE A 601 9.61 8.36 6.44
CA PHE A 601 10.22 8.86 7.66
C PHE A 601 11.05 7.79 8.38
N ALA A 602 10.57 6.55 8.42
CA ALA A 602 11.34 5.43 8.95
C ALA A 602 12.64 5.19 8.16
N LEU A 603 12.56 5.21 6.82
CA LEU A 603 13.71 5.08 5.94
C LEU A 603 14.71 6.23 6.12
N LEU A 604 14.22 7.46 6.34
CA LEU A 604 15.05 8.62 6.66
C LEU A 604 15.87 8.40 7.92
N ARG A 605 15.24 7.91 8.98
CA ARG A 605 15.94 7.61 10.24
C ARG A 605 16.92 6.45 10.11
N GLN A 606 16.63 5.47 9.26
CA GLN A 606 17.54 4.38 8.92
C GLN A 606 18.72 4.84 8.05
N GLY A 607 18.65 6.04 7.46
CA GLY A 607 19.67 6.55 6.55
C GLY A 607 19.55 6.05 5.11
N ARG A 608 18.40 5.47 4.69
CA ARG A 608 18.11 5.05 3.32
C ARG A 608 17.49 6.22 2.55
N ILE A 609 18.32 7.20 2.21
CA ILE A 609 17.86 8.55 1.82
C ILE A 609 17.10 8.56 0.48
N LEU A 610 17.58 7.87 -0.55
CA LEU A 610 16.92 7.85 -1.86
C LEU A 610 15.56 7.15 -1.80
N GLU A 611 15.47 6.06 -1.07
CA GLU A 611 14.22 5.33 -0.86
C GLU A 611 13.25 6.15 0.01
N SER A 612 13.77 6.81 1.05
CA SER A 612 13.01 7.74 1.87
C SER A 612 12.40 8.86 1.03
N LEU A 613 13.22 9.50 0.18
CA LEU A 613 12.76 10.59 -0.67
C LEU A 613 11.68 10.13 -1.64
N ALA A 614 11.84 8.96 -2.26
CA ALA A 614 10.83 8.39 -3.15
C ALA A 614 9.50 8.18 -2.44
N GLU A 615 9.50 7.55 -1.27
CA GLU A 615 8.30 7.33 -0.45
C GLU A 615 7.66 8.64 0.01
N LEU A 616 8.47 9.62 0.46
CA LEU A 616 7.96 10.90 0.93
C LEU A 616 7.34 11.74 -0.19
N ILE A 617 7.91 11.72 -1.39
CA ILE A 617 7.33 12.41 -2.56
C ILE A 617 5.99 11.78 -2.96
N LEU A 618 5.89 10.43 -2.99
CA LEU A 618 4.61 9.76 -3.19
C LEU A 618 3.60 10.19 -2.12
N GLY A 619 4.02 10.24 -0.86
CA GLY A 619 3.21 10.72 0.25
C GLY A 619 2.72 12.15 0.07
N VAL A 620 3.59 13.08 -0.33
CA VAL A 620 3.21 14.49 -0.62
C VAL A 620 2.17 14.57 -1.74
N GLU A 621 2.35 13.82 -2.82
CA GLU A 621 1.40 13.83 -3.94
C GLU A 621 0.02 13.30 -3.54
N GLU A 622 -0.04 12.21 -2.79
CA GLU A 622 -1.30 11.64 -2.31
C GLU A 622 -1.98 12.53 -1.26
N LEU A 623 -1.21 13.07 -0.29
CA LEU A 623 -1.74 13.99 0.73
C LEU A 623 -2.25 15.31 0.11
N THR A 624 -1.67 15.75 -1.02
CA THR A 624 -2.20 16.89 -1.77
C THR A 624 -3.60 16.60 -2.35
N ILE A 625 -3.92 15.33 -2.60
CA ILE A 625 -5.22 14.90 -3.11
C ILE A 625 -6.23 14.75 -1.96
N ALA A 626 -5.84 14.03 -0.90
CA ALA A 626 -6.69 13.78 0.27
C ALA A 626 -5.86 13.67 1.55
N ASP A 627 -6.02 14.62 2.45
CA ASP A 627 -5.30 14.68 3.73
C ASP A 627 -6.23 14.90 4.93
N PRO A 628 -7.13 13.96 5.24
CA PRO A 628 -8.04 14.13 6.37
C PRO A 628 -7.35 14.02 7.74
N LEU A 629 -6.08 13.63 7.78
CA LEU A 629 -5.26 13.51 8.99
C LEU A 629 -4.25 14.65 9.16
N GLU A 630 -4.18 15.57 8.18
CA GLU A 630 -3.32 16.76 8.19
C GLU A 630 -1.81 16.44 8.27
N PHE A 631 -1.37 15.42 7.53
CA PHE A 631 0.03 14.98 7.44
C PHE A 631 0.83 15.68 6.32
N LEU A 632 0.21 16.43 5.44
CA LEU A 632 0.89 17.08 4.31
C LEU A 632 2.05 17.97 4.74
N PRO A 633 1.93 18.84 5.76
CA PRO A 633 3.07 19.65 6.22
C PRO A 633 4.24 18.80 6.72
N PHE A 634 3.96 17.72 7.45
CA PHE A 634 4.99 16.78 7.90
C PHE A 634 5.71 16.12 6.70
N ALA A 635 4.96 15.66 5.70
CA ALA A 635 5.53 15.03 4.52
C ALA A 635 6.43 16.00 3.74
N HIS A 636 6.00 17.26 3.57
CA HIS A 636 6.82 18.33 2.99
C HIS A 636 8.14 18.55 3.76
N ALA A 637 8.07 18.69 5.08
CA ALA A 637 9.26 18.95 5.90
C ALA A 637 10.26 17.77 5.83
N ALA A 638 9.76 16.54 5.94
CA ALA A 638 10.59 15.34 5.87
C ALA A 638 11.17 15.12 4.45
N ALA A 639 10.36 15.34 3.38
CA ALA A 639 10.81 15.24 2.00
C ALA A 639 11.87 16.29 1.67
N GLY A 640 11.68 17.54 2.12
CA GLY A 640 12.67 18.60 1.95
C GLY A 640 14.01 18.24 2.59
N TYR A 641 13.97 17.70 3.80
CA TYR A 641 15.18 17.27 4.50
C TYR A 641 15.85 16.08 3.79
N ALA A 642 15.08 15.07 3.36
CA ALA A 642 15.61 13.95 2.57
C ALA A 642 16.22 14.42 1.25
N ALA A 643 15.58 15.38 0.55
CA ALA A 643 16.07 15.94 -0.70
C ALA A 643 17.42 16.67 -0.54
N VAL A 644 17.59 17.42 0.56
CA VAL A 644 18.88 18.03 0.88
C VAL A 644 19.96 16.97 1.05
N LEU A 645 19.67 15.90 1.79
CA LEU A 645 20.60 14.80 2.01
C LEU A 645 20.95 14.05 0.72
N ALA A 646 19.96 13.95 -0.20
CA ALA A 646 20.14 13.37 -1.52
C ALA A 646 20.87 14.30 -2.51
N GLY A 647 21.27 15.53 -2.11
CA GLY A 647 21.93 16.51 -2.99
C GLY A 647 21.00 17.11 -4.06
N ARG A 648 19.69 17.22 -3.78
CA ARG A 648 18.67 17.78 -4.67
C ARG A 648 18.14 19.14 -4.15
N PRO A 649 18.95 20.21 -4.17
CA PRO A 649 18.60 21.48 -3.51
C PRO A 649 17.35 22.15 -4.09
N GLY A 650 17.09 22.06 -5.40
CA GLY A 650 15.88 22.62 -6.02
C GLY A 650 14.60 21.95 -5.49
N GLU A 651 14.58 20.62 -5.45
CA GLU A 651 13.48 19.83 -4.91
C GLU A 651 13.27 20.11 -3.42
N ALA A 652 14.37 20.21 -2.66
CA ALA A 652 14.32 20.56 -1.23
C ALA A 652 13.70 21.94 -0.99
N GLN A 653 14.05 22.94 -1.82
CA GLN A 653 13.46 24.28 -1.72
C GLN A 653 11.96 24.29 -2.01
N ASP A 654 11.50 23.52 -2.98
CA ASP A 654 10.08 23.43 -3.31
C ASP A 654 9.28 22.77 -2.18
N GLN A 655 9.85 21.74 -1.55
CA GLN A 655 9.26 21.11 -0.38
C GLN A 655 9.22 22.08 0.83
N ALA A 656 10.26 22.85 1.08
CA ALA A 656 10.27 23.87 2.13
C ALA A 656 9.20 24.95 1.91
N LYS A 657 9.01 25.41 0.67
CA LYS A 657 7.92 26.33 0.30
C LYS A 657 6.55 25.70 0.56
N GLY A 658 6.37 24.41 0.22
CA GLY A 658 5.14 23.67 0.49
C GLY A 658 4.82 23.63 1.98
N PHE A 659 5.81 23.33 2.83
CA PHE A 659 5.67 23.39 4.28
C PHE A 659 5.28 24.78 4.78
N ARG A 660 5.94 25.85 4.32
CA ARG A 660 5.63 27.22 4.73
C ARG A 660 4.25 27.71 4.29
N ALA A 661 3.75 27.19 3.17
CA ALA A 661 2.41 27.51 2.67
C ALA A 661 1.29 26.85 3.47
N ALA A 662 1.56 25.76 4.18
CA ALA A 662 0.60 25.00 4.94
C ALA A 662 0.63 25.36 6.43
N ALA A 663 -0.54 25.52 7.07
CA ALA A 663 -0.62 25.62 8.53
C ALA A 663 -0.40 24.22 9.13
N TYR A 664 0.56 24.10 10.05
CA TYR A 664 0.81 22.81 10.71
C TYR A 664 -0.34 22.46 11.67
N ARG A 665 -0.97 21.30 11.46
CA ARG A 665 -2.03 20.74 12.29
C ARG A 665 -1.87 19.25 12.57
N GLY A 666 -0.80 18.66 12.06
CA GLY A 666 -0.45 17.25 12.26
C GLY A 666 -0.10 16.90 13.71
N PRO A 667 0.50 15.72 13.96
CA PRO A 667 0.88 15.28 15.30
C PRO A 667 1.77 16.30 16.02
N GLN A 668 1.40 16.67 17.26
CA GLN A 668 2.10 17.72 18.01
C GLN A 668 3.55 17.35 18.31
N SER A 669 3.85 16.06 18.47
CA SER A 669 5.21 15.56 18.69
C SER A 669 6.18 15.81 17.53
N LEU A 670 5.65 16.08 16.35
CA LEU A 670 6.43 16.33 15.12
C LEU A 670 6.54 17.82 14.77
N GLN A 671 5.73 18.71 15.37
CA GLN A 671 5.65 20.11 14.97
C GLN A 671 7.01 20.81 15.02
N LEU A 672 7.71 20.76 16.15
CA LEU A 672 9.01 21.40 16.31
C LEU A 672 10.10 20.77 15.43
N LEU A 673 10.01 19.46 15.22
CA LEU A 673 10.95 18.74 14.33
C LEU A 673 10.74 19.12 12.87
N CYS A 674 9.51 19.27 12.41
CA CYS A 674 9.20 19.72 11.04
C CYS A 674 9.73 21.14 10.79
N GLU A 675 9.55 22.03 11.76
CA GLU A 675 10.10 23.37 11.70
C GLU A 675 11.63 23.34 11.63
N ALA A 676 12.28 22.50 12.44
CA ALA A 676 13.71 22.33 12.43
C ALA A 676 14.24 21.75 11.11
N TYR A 677 13.51 20.80 10.49
CA TYR A 677 13.85 20.31 9.15
C TYR A 677 13.74 21.42 8.11
N CYS A 678 12.68 22.20 8.12
CA CYS A 678 12.48 23.31 7.19
C CYS A 678 13.60 24.36 7.31
N ILE A 679 13.94 24.80 8.53
CA ILE A 679 15.05 25.72 8.78
C ILE A 679 16.38 25.13 8.28
N THR A 680 16.61 23.84 8.51
CA THR A 680 17.82 23.15 8.02
C THR A 680 17.90 23.16 6.50
N VAL A 681 16.78 22.89 5.82
CA VAL A 681 16.67 22.94 4.35
C VAL A 681 16.96 24.35 3.84
N GLU A 682 16.28 25.35 4.38
CA GLU A 682 16.43 26.76 4.00
C GLU A 682 17.88 27.24 4.16
N ARG A 683 18.55 26.78 5.20
CA ARG A 683 19.97 27.08 5.47
C ARG A 683 20.89 26.42 4.46
N LEU A 684 20.78 25.11 4.27
CA LEU A 684 21.70 24.36 3.40
C LEU A 684 21.50 24.67 1.91
N THR A 685 20.31 25.15 1.52
CA THR A 685 20.01 25.56 0.14
C THR A 685 20.21 27.05 -0.13
N GLY A 686 20.63 27.83 0.87
CA GLY A 686 20.91 29.26 0.71
C GLY A 686 19.66 30.15 0.57
N LEU A 687 18.46 29.64 0.85
CA LEU A 687 17.22 30.43 0.78
C LEU A 687 17.17 31.60 1.77
N ILE A 688 17.86 31.47 2.89
CA ILE A 688 17.97 32.51 3.91
C ILE A 688 19.46 32.73 4.26
N GLY A 689 19.96 33.99 4.63
CA GLY A 689 21.37 34.34 4.94
C GLY A 689 21.95 33.69 6.21
N LEU A 690 23.29 33.53 6.33
CA LEU A 690 23.97 32.68 7.34
C LEU A 690 23.91 33.22 8.77
N THR A 691 23.65 34.48 8.98
CA THR A 691 23.82 35.19 10.26
C THR A 691 22.63 35.08 11.23
N ASP A 692 21.41 34.78 10.75
CA ASP A 692 20.17 34.81 11.55
C ASP A 692 19.74 33.46 12.15
N ARG A 693 20.53 32.39 12.06
CA ARG A 693 19.97 31.04 12.01
C ARG A 693 20.42 30.05 13.05
N GLN A 694 21.62 30.26 13.63
CA GLN A 694 22.02 29.40 14.76
C GLN A 694 21.08 29.63 15.94
N GLY A 695 20.52 30.83 16.04
CA GLY A 695 19.50 31.16 17.04
C GLY A 695 18.19 30.41 16.90
N ASP A 696 17.76 30.11 15.66
CA ASP A 696 16.43 29.53 15.42
C ASP A 696 16.33 28.05 15.82
N LEU A 697 17.30 27.20 15.40
CA LEU A 697 17.32 25.78 15.79
C LEU A 697 17.56 25.62 17.29
N GLY A 698 18.47 26.42 17.87
CA GLY A 698 18.72 26.45 19.30
C GLY A 698 17.49 26.87 20.09
N THR A 699 16.77 27.87 19.61
CA THR A 699 15.51 28.34 20.22
C THR A 699 14.43 27.26 20.19
N LEU A 700 14.30 26.51 19.10
CA LEU A 700 13.37 25.37 19.01
C LEU A 700 13.77 24.25 19.97
N ALA A 701 15.06 23.93 20.12
CA ALA A 701 15.53 22.93 21.04
C ALA A 701 15.23 23.36 22.51
N ASP A 702 15.46 24.63 22.84
CA ASP A 702 15.14 25.18 24.15
C ASP A 702 13.65 25.26 24.43
N GLN A 703 12.82 25.45 23.39
CA GLN A 703 11.37 25.34 23.49
C GLN A 703 10.95 23.91 23.81
N ALA A 704 11.47 22.91 23.09
CA ALA A 704 11.22 21.50 23.39
C ALA A 704 11.63 21.12 24.81
N GLN A 705 12.78 21.64 25.28
CA GLN A 705 13.26 21.46 26.65
C GLN A 705 12.29 22.05 27.67
N ARG A 706 11.83 23.28 27.49
CA ARG A 706 10.86 23.94 28.38
C ARG A 706 9.53 23.20 28.46
N GLN A 707 9.11 22.62 27.34
CA GLN A 707 7.90 21.77 27.27
C GLN A 707 8.12 20.37 27.86
N GLY A 708 9.35 20.00 28.25
CA GLY A 708 9.68 18.68 28.77
C GLY A 708 9.75 17.57 27.68
N LEU A 709 9.82 17.92 26.40
CA LEU A 709 9.82 17.00 25.27
C LEU A 709 11.27 16.57 24.93
N ARG A 710 11.90 15.79 25.82
CA ARG A 710 13.32 15.43 25.73
C ARG A 710 13.71 14.67 24.46
N GLY A 711 12.81 13.81 23.96
CA GLY A 711 13.03 13.10 22.69
C GLY A 711 13.06 14.06 21.50
N VAL A 712 12.16 15.04 21.47
CA VAL A 712 12.12 16.07 20.42
C VAL A 712 13.31 17.03 20.54
N GLU A 713 13.67 17.43 21.75
CA GLU A 713 14.87 18.22 22.02
C GLU A 713 16.12 17.53 21.46
N THR A 714 16.28 16.24 21.70
CA THR A 714 17.42 15.45 21.21
C THR A 714 17.47 15.42 19.69
N ASP A 715 16.33 15.20 19.02
CA ASP A 715 16.24 15.21 17.55
C ASP A 715 16.68 16.59 16.98
N ILE A 716 16.23 17.69 17.59
CA ILE A 716 16.60 19.04 17.15
C ILE A 716 18.07 19.36 17.44
N ARG A 717 18.60 19.03 18.62
CA ARG A 717 20.01 19.24 18.95
C ARG A 717 20.96 18.46 18.05
N ARG A 718 20.55 17.26 17.61
CA ARG A 718 21.25 16.50 16.57
C ARG A 718 21.37 17.31 15.27
N LEU A 719 20.28 17.96 14.85
CA LEU A 719 20.29 18.83 13.67
C LEU A 719 21.19 20.06 13.86
N VAL A 720 21.22 20.67 15.05
CA VAL A 720 22.12 21.78 15.38
C VAL A 720 23.58 21.36 15.18
N LEU A 721 23.97 20.22 15.76
CA LEU A 721 25.33 19.66 15.62
C LEU A 721 25.67 19.35 14.16
N ARG A 722 24.75 18.73 13.44
CA ARG A 722 24.90 18.40 12.02
C ARG A 722 25.08 19.64 11.12
N ASN A 723 24.45 20.75 11.49
CA ASN A 723 24.61 22.04 10.80
C ASN A 723 25.95 22.76 11.13
N GLY A 724 26.89 22.10 11.81
CA GLY A 724 28.26 22.55 12.04
C GLY A 724 28.47 23.23 13.39
N ASP A 725 27.50 23.34 14.28
CA ASP A 725 27.69 23.86 15.63
C ASP A 725 28.24 22.79 16.58
N ILE A 726 29.55 22.53 16.46
CA ILE A 726 30.25 21.56 17.32
C ILE A 726 30.16 21.96 18.82
N GLY A 727 30.03 23.26 19.13
CA GLY A 727 29.86 23.74 20.49
C GLY A 727 28.56 23.25 21.17
N SER A 728 27.57 22.84 20.39
CA SER A 728 26.29 22.27 20.90
C SER A 728 26.38 20.80 21.33
N ALA A 729 27.47 20.09 21.06
CA ALA A 729 27.62 18.68 21.42
C ALA A 729 27.39 18.34 22.89
N PRO A 730 27.85 19.11 23.90
CA PRO A 730 27.51 18.83 25.29
C PRO A 730 26.02 18.89 25.61
N ALA A 731 25.28 19.77 24.94
CA ALA A 731 23.83 19.89 25.09
C ALA A 731 23.10 18.68 24.49
N LEU A 732 23.58 18.16 23.34
CA LEU A 732 23.08 16.90 22.77
C LEU A 732 23.36 15.72 23.71
N ALA A 733 24.56 15.60 24.28
CA ALA A 733 24.87 14.55 25.25
C ALA A 733 23.94 14.59 26.46
N SER A 734 23.68 15.79 26.99
CA SER A 734 22.77 16.00 28.14
C SER A 734 21.32 15.64 27.80
N SER A 735 20.79 16.03 26.64
CA SER A 735 19.42 15.67 26.24
C SER A 735 19.28 14.17 25.97
N SER A 736 20.27 13.57 25.28
CA SER A 736 20.25 12.14 24.94
C SER A 736 20.30 11.23 26.18
N SER A 737 21.03 11.61 27.24
CA SER A 737 21.10 10.84 28.48
C SER A 737 19.76 10.75 29.23
N ALA A 738 18.81 11.64 28.93
CA ALA A 738 17.46 11.65 29.49
C ALA A 738 16.42 10.87 28.65
N VAL A 739 16.85 10.26 27.53
CA VAL A 739 15.98 9.51 26.60
C VAL A 739 16.34 8.03 26.66
N GLU A 740 15.30 7.16 26.67
CA GLU A 740 15.47 5.72 26.62
C GLU A 740 15.80 5.23 25.21
N GLY A 741 16.42 4.05 25.11
CA GLY A 741 16.63 3.34 23.87
C GLY A 741 18.07 3.34 23.36
N LEU A 742 18.30 2.51 22.33
CA LEU A 742 19.64 2.31 21.76
C LEU A 742 20.13 3.57 21.02
N GLU A 743 19.26 4.20 20.23
CA GLU A 743 19.61 5.41 19.47
C GLU A 743 20.08 6.53 20.39
N ALA A 744 19.36 6.75 21.50
CA ALA A 744 19.71 7.79 22.49
C ALA A 744 21.10 7.53 23.13
N ARG A 745 21.40 6.28 23.46
CA ARG A 745 22.75 5.91 23.98
C ARG A 745 23.85 6.15 22.96
N LEU A 746 23.60 5.80 21.71
CA LEU A 746 24.55 6.05 20.61
C LEU A 746 24.75 7.54 20.36
N LEU A 747 23.68 8.34 20.43
CA LEU A 747 23.74 9.80 20.31
C LEU A 747 24.49 10.44 21.47
N GLU A 748 24.30 9.97 22.70
CA GLU A 748 25.05 10.43 23.86
C GLU A 748 26.54 10.15 23.71
N ALA A 749 26.92 8.92 23.33
CA ALA A 749 28.30 8.55 23.07
C ALA A 749 28.90 9.38 21.92
N TYR A 750 28.15 9.54 20.83
CA TYR A 750 28.53 10.35 19.67
C TYR A 750 28.83 11.81 20.08
N ALA A 751 27.91 12.44 20.81
CA ALA A 751 28.07 13.82 21.24
C ALA A 751 29.27 14.01 22.19
N ARG A 752 29.50 13.05 23.09
CA ARG A 752 30.71 13.07 23.95
C ARG A 752 32.00 12.91 23.17
N ALA A 753 32.01 11.98 22.18
CA ALA A 753 33.17 11.76 21.33
C ALA A 753 33.48 12.97 20.44
N VAL A 754 32.45 13.65 19.92
CA VAL A 754 32.60 14.92 19.19
C VAL A 754 33.20 16.01 20.08
N SER A 755 32.66 16.17 21.31
CA SER A 755 33.19 17.16 22.29
C SER A 755 34.64 16.91 22.65
N ALA A 756 35.07 15.65 22.70
CA ALA A 756 36.45 15.25 23.03
C ALA A 756 37.36 15.18 21.79
N ALA A 757 36.85 15.40 20.59
CA ALA A 757 37.53 15.16 19.32
C ALA A 757 38.18 13.75 19.22
N ASP A 758 37.51 12.73 19.79
CA ASP A 758 37.99 11.35 19.92
C ASP A 758 37.63 10.55 18.64
N ALA A 759 38.52 10.60 17.64
CA ALA A 759 38.34 9.90 16.38
C ALA A 759 38.19 8.37 16.53
N PRO A 760 38.96 7.64 17.36
CA PRO A 760 38.73 6.24 17.63
C PRO A 760 37.32 5.92 18.17
N ALA A 761 36.82 6.69 19.13
CA ALA A 761 35.47 6.52 19.65
C ALA A 761 34.41 6.77 18.56
N LEU A 762 34.58 7.80 17.74
CA LEU A 762 33.69 8.11 16.63
C LEU A 762 33.62 6.97 15.59
N ILE A 763 34.73 6.33 15.28
CA ILE A 763 34.78 5.15 14.38
C ILE A 763 34.00 3.99 14.98
N ALA A 764 34.23 3.67 16.27
CA ALA A 764 33.52 2.61 16.96
C ALA A 764 32.00 2.85 16.99
N ILE A 765 31.59 4.09 17.24
CA ILE A 765 30.17 4.50 17.20
C ILE A 765 29.59 4.35 15.79
N SER A 766 30.35 4.73 14.74
CA SER A 766 29.92 4.50 13.34
C SER A 766 29.64 3.03 13.05
N ASP A 767 30.50 2.13 13.54
CA ASP A 767 30.33 0.69 13.34
C ASP A 767 29.11 0.16 14.12
N GLU A 768 28.94 0.55 15.37
CA GLU A 768 27.82 0.14 16.21
C GLU A 768 26.49 0.67 15.66
N ALA A 769 26.45 1.93 15.22
CA ALA A 769 25.27 2.53 14.62
C ALA A 769 24.89 1.85 13.30
N ALA A 770 25.86 1.51 12.45
CA ALA A 770 25.61 0.76 11.22
C ALA A 770 25.05 -0.65 11.50
N ALA A 771 25.64 -1.37 12.45
CA ALA A 771 25.15 -2.68 12.87
C ALA A 771 23.73 -2.64 13.46
N ALA A 772 23.35 -1.50 14.09
CA ALA A 772 22.01 -1.25 14.62
C ALA A 772 21.00 -0.72 13.59
N GLY A 773 21.37 -0.62 12.31
CA GLY A 773 20.51 -0.07 11.27
C GLY A 773 20.29 1.46 11.36
N GLN A 774 21.16 2.17 12.07
CA GLN A 774 21.14 3.63 12.24
C GLN A 774 22.10 4.30 11.23
N GLY A 775 21.86 4.06 9.93
CA GLY A 775 22.79 4.43 8.86
C GLY A 775 23.14 5.92 8.81
N LEU A 776 22.16 6.80 9.15
CA LEU A 776 22.40 8.24 9.20
C LEU A 776 23.37 8.63 10.33
N LEU A 777 23.25 8.03 11.50
CA LEU A 777 24.17 8.25 12.62
C LEU A 777 25.56 7.67 12.34
N ALA A 778 25.61 6.50 11.70
CA ALA A 778 26.85 5.88 11.26
C ALA A 778 27.63 6.80 10.30
N PHE A 779 26.93 7.42 9.36
CA PHE A 779 27.49 8.41 8.45
C PHE A 779 28.00 9.66 9.19
N GLU A 780 27.17 10.25 10.07
CA GLU A 780 27.55 11.43 10.85
C GLU A 780 28.80 11.20 11.71
N ALA A 781 28.86 10.04 12.37
CA ALA A 781 30.00 9.67 13.21
C ALA A 781 31.29 9.46 12.37
N ALA A 782 31.18 8.81 11.20
CA ALA A 782 32.32 8.66 10.29
C ALA A 782 32.80 10.01 9.72
N GLN A 783 31.85 10.92 9.41
CA GLN A 783 32.18 12.27 8.93
C GLN A 783 32.95 13.08 9.98
N GLN A 784 32.49 13.05 11.24
CA GLN A 784 33.18 13.73 12.34
C GLN A 784 34.55 13.09 12.64
N ALA A 785 34.66 11.75 12.54
CA ALA A 785 35.94 11.06 12.68
C ALA A 785 36.94 11.49 11.60
N ALA A 786 36.49 11.64 10.34
CA ALA A 786 37.30 12.13 9.25
C ALA A 786 37.79 13.56 9.53
N ALA A 787 36.88 14.46 9.91
CA ALA A 787 37.22 15.85 10.28
C ALA A 787 38.25 15.92 11.42
N CYS A 788 38.15 15.12 12.45
CA CYS A 788 39.12 15.04 13.56
C CYS A 788 40.53 14.57 13.06
N LEU A 789 40.56 13.69 12.03
CA LEU A 789 41.80 13.12 11.49
C LEU A 789 42.46 13.96 10.41
N GLU A 790 41.81 14.96 9.84
CA GLU A 790 42.38 15.82 8.77
C GLU A 790 43.69 16.46 9.15
N HIS A 791 43.85 16.86 10.41
CA HIS A 791 45.05 17.50 10.93
C HIS A 791 45.95 16.52 11.73
N SER A 792 45.63 15.23 11.73
CA SER A 792 46.36 14.16 12.42
C SER A 792 47.54 13.64 11.56
N PRO A 793 48.65 13.26 12.17
CA PRO A 793 49.73 12.55 11.46
C PRO A 793 49.31 11.16 10.97
N ASP A 794 48.19 10.59 11.47
CA ASP A 794 47.72 9.24 11.17
C ASP A 794 46.96 9.17 9.84
N ARG A 795 47.64 9.46 8.72
CA ARG A 795 47.04 9.49 7.38
C ARG A 795 46.39 8.18 6.95
N TRP A 796 46.85 7.05 7.44
CA TRP A 796 46.29 5.74 7.10
C TRP A 796 44.87 5.58 7.73
N ARG A 797 44.69 6.08 8.94
CA ARG A 797 43.35 6.08 9.59
C ARG A 797 42.40 7.01 8.85
N LEU A 798 42.85 8.17 8.46
CA LEU A 798 42.06 9.09 7.66
C LEU A 798 41.59 8.43 6.36
N THR A 799 42.50 7.75 5.62
CA THR A 799 42.11 7.04 4.38
C THR A 799 41.11 5.92 4.63
N ALA A 800 41.26 5.18 5.72
CA ALA A 800 40.32 4.12 6.08
C ALA A 800 38.91 4.68 6.42
N VAL A 801 38.85 5.78 7.18
CA VAL A 801 37.58 6.43 7.53
C VAL A 801 36.94 7.07 6.29
N GLN A 802 37.73 7.69 5.40
CA GLN A 802 37.23 8.26 4.14
C GLN A 802 36.62 7.17 3.23
N ARG A 803 37.27 6.01 3.15
CA ARG A 803 36.70 4.86 2.41
C ARG A 803 35.38 4.40 3.07
N ARG A 804 35.35 4.26 4.38
CA ARG A 804 34.15 3.94 5.14
C ARG A 804 33.04 4.94 4.88
N LEU A 805 33.35 6.21 4.92
CA LEU A 805 32.40 7.30 4.66
C LEU A 805 31.83 7.18 3.24
N HIS A 806 32.68 6.90 2.26
CA HIS A 806 32.24 6.69 0.88
C HIS A 806 31.26 5.50 0.76
N HIS A 807 31.53 4.37 1.41
CA HIS A 807 30.58 3.24 1.42
C HIS A 807 29.24 3.63 2.06
N LEU A 808 29.30 4.27 3.22
CA LEU A 808 28.06 4.72 3.89
C LEU A 808 27.27 5.73 3.06
N MET A 809 27.96 6.61 2.31
CA MET A 809 27.30 7.55 1.39
C MET A 809 26.61 6.84 0.23
N VAL A 810 27.29 5.87 -0.39
CA VAL A 810 26.72 5.09 -1.50
C VAL A 810 25.53 4.25 -1.02
N ASP A 811 25.70 3.54 0.09
CA ASP A 811 24.65 2.70 0.66
C ASP A 811 23.43 3.50 1.10
N ALA A 812 23.65 4.69 1.67
CA ALA A 812 22.59 5.59 2.12
C ALA A 812 21.99 6.45 0.99
N GLY A 813 22.64 6.55 -0.17
CA GLY A 813 22.25 7.48 -1.23
C GLY A 813 22.42 8.96 -0.84
N ILE A 814 23.40 9.25 0.03
CA ILE A 814 23.73 10.62 0.44
C ILE A 814 24.67 11.22 -0.63
N SER A 815 24.23 12.28 -1.30
CA SER A 815 25.08 13.05 -2.21
C SER A 815 25.76 14.17 -1.42
N GLY A 816 27.08 14.17 -1.40
CA GLY A 816 27.84 15.09 -0.56
C GLY A 816 27.70 16.57 -0.94
N GLN A 817 27.40 17.43 0.03
CA GLN A 817 28.18 18.62 0.33
C GLN A 817 29.16 18.31 1.48
N ALA A 818 29.73 17.11 1.55
CA ALA A 818 31.09 16.99 2.03
C ALA A 818 31.95 17.38 0.83
N GLU A 819 32.48 18.56 0.82
CA GLU A 819 33.77 18.77 0.19
C GLU A 819 34.77 17.80 0.86
N ILE A 820 34.61 16.51 0.53
CA ILE A 820 35.78 15.65 0.46
C ILE A 820 36.57 16.38 -0.63
N VAL A 821 37.59 17.07 -0.22
CA VAL A 821 38.70 17.42 -1.14
C VAL A 821 39.10 16.06 -1.69
N HIS A 822 38.44 15.67 -2.78
CA HIS A 822 38.96 14.66 -3.64
C HIS A 822 40.27 15.25 -4.13
N SER A 823 41.36 14.86 -3.53
CA SER A 823 42.55 14.65 -4.31
C SER A 823 42.03 13.76 -5.47
N GLU A 824 41.76 14.35 -6.62
CA GLU A 824 41.43 13.64 -7.87
C GLU A 824 42.56 12.72 -8.32
N GLN A 825 43.66 12.72 -7.57
CA GLN A 825 44.71 11.74 -7.65
C GLN A 825 44.45 10.66 -6.59
N GLY A 826 43.84 9.56 -7.03
CA GLY A 826 43.96 8.29 -6.30
C GLY A 826 45.43 8.04 -5.93
N PRO A 827 45.73 7.18 -4.93
CA PRO A 827 47.10 7.00 -4.46
C PRO A 827 48.01 6.70 -5.63
N VAL A 828 48.85 7.66 -5.99
CA VAL A 828 49.74 7.52 -7.12
C VAL A 828 50.81 6.50 -6.75
N LEU A 829 50.65 5.29 -7.25
CA LEU A 829 51.66 4.26 -7.19
C LEU A 829 52.75 4.62 -8.20
N THR A 830 54.01 4.52 -7.80
CA THR A 830 55.14 4.61 -8.78
C THR A 830 55.00 3.44 -9.77
N ALA A 831 55.54 3.61 -10.98
CA ALA A 831 55.55 2.52 -11.99
C ALA A 831 55.99 1.20 -11.41
N ARG A 832 57.01 1.21 -10.52
CA ARG A 832 57.51 0.04 -9.85
C ARG A 832 56.57 -0.56 -8.81
N GLU A 833 55.86 0.27 -8.10
CA GLU A 833 54.81 -0.17 -7.14
C GLU A 833 53.61 -0.75 -7.87
N ALA A 834 53.25 -0.21 -9.03
CA ALA A 834 52.17 -0.74 -9.87
C ALA A 834 52.52 -2.12 -10.44
N GLU A 835 53.76 -2.32 -10.94
CA GLU A 835 54.24 -3.62 -11.41
C GLU A 835 54.20 -4.71 -10.29
N ILE A 836 54.65 -4.33 -9.10
CA ILE A 836 54.62 -5.22 -7.94
C ILE A 836 53.16 -5.54 -7.57
N LEU A 837 52.27 -4.58 -7.54
CA LEU A 837 50.86 -4.75 -7.29
C LEU A 837 50.19 -5.72 -8.31
N GLU A 838 50.49 -5.60 -9.57
CA GLU A 838 49.97 -6.48 -10.62
C GLU A 838 50.36 -7.95 -10.39
N LEU A 839 51.67 -8.21 -10.12
CA LEU A 839 52.17 -9.55 -9.86
C LEU A 839 51.60 -10.14 -8.57
N VAL A 840 51.45 -9.33 -7.53
CA VAL A 840 50.85 -9.74 -6.25
C VAL A 840 49.35 -10.06 -6.41
N ALA A 841 48.68 -9.28 -7.22
CA ALA A 841 47.27 -9.48 -7.54
C ALA A 841 47.02 -10.74 -8.42
N ALA A 842 48.04 -11.10 -9.25
CA ALA A 842 48.02 -12.35 -9.99
C ALA A 842 48.30 -13.59 -9.10
N GLY A 843 48.54 -13.40 -7.81
CA GLY A 843 48.78 -14.50 -6.84
C GLY A 843 50.24 -14.84 -6.56
N SER A 844 51.19 -14.13 -7.17
CA SER A 844 52.64 -14.40 -7.05
C SER A 844 53.14 -14.18 -5.62
N THR A 845 53.96 -15.06 -5.09
CA THR A 845 54.64 -14.89 -3.78
C THR A 845 55.69 -13.78 -3.84
N ASN A 846 56.13 -13.26 -2.70
CA ASN A 846 57.16 -12.24 -2.64
C ASN A 846 58.49 -12.70 -3.31
N ALA A 847 58.82 -14.03 -3.24
CA ALA A 847 59.99 -14.61 -3.89
C ALA A 847 59.83 -14.64 -5.43
N GLU A 848 58.67 -14.96 -5.94
CA GLU A 848 58.36 -14.97 -7.37
C GLU A 848 58.34 -13.53 -7.95
N VAL A 849 57.73 -12.58 -7.22
CA VAL A 849 57.76 -11.16 -7.56
C VAL A 849 59.23 -10.64 -7.61
N ALA A 850 60.02 -11.02 -6.62
CA ALA A 850 61.45 -10.65 -6.56
C ALA A 850 62.24 -11.23 -7.76
N ALA A 851 61.97 -12.47 -8.13
CA ALA A 851 62.61 -13.10 -9.29
C ALA A 851 62.17 -12.43 -10.61
N ALA A 852 60.88 -12.19 -10.78
CA ALA A 852 60.29 -11.56 -11.98
C ALA A 852 60.80 -10.16 -12.22
N LEU A 853 61.04 -9.39 -11.17
CA LEU A 853 61.42 -7.99 -11.22
C LEU A 853 62.94 -7.74 -10.95
N SER A 854 63.73 -8.82 -10.80
CA SER A 854 65.18 -8.75 -10.47
C SER A 854 65.47 -7.94 -9.19
N LEU A 855 64.66 -8.16 -8.16
CA LEU A 855 64.74 -7.54 -6.83
C LEU A 855 65.10 -8.57 -5.75
N SER A 856 65.47 -8.10 -4.55
CA SER A 856 65.49 -8.98 -3.38
C SER A 856 64.11 -9.15 -2.77
N PRO A 857 63.77 -10.27 -2.15
CA PRO A 857 62.51 -10.46 -1.42
C PRO A 857 62.26 -9.37 -0.37
N ARG A 858 63.30 -8.92 0.30
CA ARG A 858 63.25 -7.84 1.30
C ARG A 858 62.92 -6.47 0.67
N THR A 859 63.35 -6.24 -0.56
CA THR A 859 63.00 -5.02 -1.33
C THR A 859 61.53 -5.08 -1.72
N VAL A 860 60.98 -6.23 -2.12
CA VAL A 860 59.57 -6.44 -2.44
C VAL A 860 58.69 -6.22 -1.19
N GLU A 861 59.09 -6.72 -0.01
CA GLU A 861 58.40 -6.45 1.25
C GLU A 861 58.39 -4.97 1.59
N GLY A 862 59.47 -4.24 1.37
CA GLY A 862 59.52 -2.78 1.56
C GLY A 862 58.61 -2.01 0.59
N HIS A 863 58.50 -2.47 -0.68
CA HIS A 863 57.53 -1.91 -1.62
C HIS A 863 56.09 -2.26 -1.25
N LEU A 864 55.82 -3.51 -0.83
CA LEU A 864 54.48 -3.90 -0.37
C LEU A 864 54.04 -3.14 0.86
N GLY A 865 54.91 -2.86 1.82
CA GLY A 865 54.64 -2.01 2.94
C GLY A 865 54.21 -0.59 2.54
N ARG A 866 54.88 -0.03 1.51
CA ARG A 866 54.54 1.27 0.94
C ARG A 866 53.24 1.26 0.13
N ILE A 867 52.99 0.17 -0.64
CA ILE A 867 51.74 -0.04 -1.37
C ILE A 867 50.60 -0.19 -0.37
N PHE A 868 50.78 -0.96 0.70
CA PHE A 868 49.78 -1.11 1.76
C PHE A 868 49.42 0.23 2.42
N ALA A 869 50.46 1.02 2.73
CA ALA A 869 50.29 2.35 3.30
C ALA A 869 49.58 3.30 2.33
N LYS A 870 49.91 3.25 1.04
CA LYS A 870 49.30 4.09 -0.01
C LYS A 870 47.87 3.69 -0.31
N LEU A 871 47.55 2.40 -0.30
CA LEU A 871 46.20 1.83 -0.57
C LEU A 871 45.36 1.70 0.69
N GLY A 872 45.91 2.01 1.89
CA GLY A 872 45.17 1.92 3.17
C GLY A 872 44.76 0.52 3.55
N VAL A 873 45.50 -0.52 3.13
CA VAL A 873 45.24 -1.92 3.46
C VAL A 873 46.32 -2.47 4.40
N SER A 874 45.99 -3.40 5.27
CA SER A 874 46.93 -4.00 6.23
C SER A 874 47.35 -5.42 5.90
N ARG A 875 46.62 -6.06 5.01
CA ARG A 875 46.87 -7.48 4.65
C ARG A 875 46.74 -7.67 3.15
N ARG A 876 47.44 -8.71 2.66
CA ARG A 876 47.43 -9.12 1.26
C ARG A 876 46.01 -9.46 0.73
N ALA A 877 45.15 -10.03 1.55
CA ALA A 877 43.78 -10.37 1.19
C ALA A 877 42.97 -9.07 0.89
N GLU A 878 43.11 -8.07 1.72
CA GLU A 878 42.48 -6.73 1.56
C GLU A 878 42.98 -6.02 0.28
N LEU A 879 44.25 -6.23 -0.10
CA LEU A 879 44.80 -5.70 -1.34
C LEU A 879 44.13 -6.30 -2.58
N LEU A 880 43.79 -7.59 -2.55
CA LEU A 880 43.12 -8.30 -3.63
C LEU A 880 41.66 -7.85 -3.77
N GLU A 881 41.00 -7.58 -2.65
CA GLU A 881 39.63 -7.03 -2.63
C GLU A 881 39.62 -5.58 -3.14
N ALA A 882 40.52 -4.72 -2.66
CA ALA A 882 40.63 -3.34 -3.12
C ALA A 882 40.86 -3.22 -4.63
N LYS A 883 41.61 -4.16 -5.23
CA LYS A 883 41.82 -4.19 -6.69
C LYS A 883 40.60 -4.70 -7.45
N ARG A 884 39.78 -5.60 -6.89
CA ARG A 884 38.55 -6.07 -7.53
C ARG A 884 37.48 -4.98 -7.57
N GLU A 885 37.47 -4.11 -6.57
CA GLU A 885 36.50 -3.01 -6.44
C GLU A 885 36.88 -1.78 -7.25
N SER A 886 38.18 -1.58 -7.56
CA SER A 886 38.69 -0.44 -8.35
C SER A 886 38.37 -0.66 -9.83
N ARG A 887 37.29 -0.04 -10.35
CA ARG A 887 36.91 -0.04 -11.78
C ARG A 887 37.76 0.94 -12.64
N HIS A 888 38.65 1.71 -12.06
CA HIS A 888 39.56 2.61 -12.80
C HIS A 888 41.01 2.10 -12.83
N PRO A 889 41.70 2.22 -13.97
CA PRO A 889 43.13 1.94 -14.04
C PRO A 889 43.88 2.91 -13.12
N LEU A 890 44.72 2.39 -12.23
CA LEU A 890 45.60 3.15 -11.38
C LEU A 890 46.52 4.01 -12.29
N VAL A 891 46.45 5.33 -12.15
CA VAL A 891 47.15 6.26 -13.05
C VAL A 891 48.65 6.16 -12.81
N VAL A 892 49.40 5.79 -13.85
CA VAL A 892 50.84 5.98 -13.93
C VAL A 892 51.06 7.35 -14.54
N PRO A 893 51.84 8.28 -13.93
CA PRO A 893 52.18 9.56 -14.57
C PRO A 893 52.97 9.29 -15.84
N GLU A 894 52.52 9.76 -16.99
CA GLU A 894 53.33 9.84 -18.19
C GLU A 894 54.51 10.76 -17.87
N GLU A 895 55.76 10.23 -17.99
CA GLU A 895 56.99 11.07 -17.99
C GLU A 895 56.88 12.05 -19.15
N SER A 896 56.82 13.34 -18.84
CA SER A 896 56.92 14.39 -19.82
C SER A 896 58.30 14.26 -20.51
N PRO A 897 58.38 14.19 -21.84
CA PRO A 897 59.68 14.21 -22.53
C PRO A 897 60.34 15.56 -22.28
N GLU A 898 61.56 15.51 -21.70
CA GLU A 898 62.43 16.65 -21.59
C GLU A 898 62.63 17.21 -23.00
N LEU A 899 62.19 18.45 -23.20
CA LEU A 899 62.65 19.30 -24.34
C LEU A 899 64.05 19.68 -24.09
N GLY A 900 65.04 19.12 -24.92
CA GLY A 900 66.37 19.61 -25.08
C GLY A 900 66.48 20.91 -25.91
#